data_8a742f4aff2d0b7937a980c42e274ede
#
_entry.id   8a742f4aff2d0b7937a980c42e274ede
#
_cell.length_a   1.000
_cell.length_b   1.000
_cell.length_c   1.000
_cell.angle_alpha   90.00
_cell.angle_beta   90.00
_cell.angle_gamma   90.00
#
_symmetry.space_group_name_H-M   'P 1'
#
loop_
_entity.id
_entity.type
_entity.pdbx_description
1 polymer ?
#
loop_
_entity_poly.entity_id
_entity_poly.type
_entity_poly.pdbx_seq_one_letter_code
_entity_poly.pdbx_strand_id
1 'polypeptide(L)'
;MHWLLRKILFVQTSFPLLTFLVALALAALSILYTVRNLEFQTSQKDLISPKERLIQLADQVKQFEQHDSFVVVMESGDPRRSLKFLQSLVPRLEKDKKNYLEVFYRVDPQRFKPWALLYLDRKDLLALAENVQEHRDFFQGLTNSPTLINFFEQINQEMSSRMVGELFTGFLDQPSPGASPEPFDLDFLIRVLREMKDSLDGQGHFTSPWGSWFTKESLGNDSEEGYFWTKNKRYLVFFVTPTQKKDFAGTPHSLTALRKAIAQVQASFPDVKAGVTGPEALNVDQMGTALEDMSLATLISIGGLGILLVLFWRGLRRPFLEMIRLLIDLCLTFGVTTLFVGHLNILSVTFAPLLLGLGIDYGVHWFARYMEEEKRGFASKKEALGAIMDKLAPGLLLAGLTAVLSFLPLVLTGFKGLVELGIICAMGMAITTLTSLSLLPALILLFDKPRLRVHPSPLSPPIKPFFELTRRRVLALLVFGGIGFAFSVWGATKVRFDLNMLHLQSPKVESVVWEKKLLEGSELSSIYGEILSHSLREVRQKTMALESLPTVSRVESVDTLLPRDQEDKIALLRKLKGVLAGMGGLRLPGNSINREELEKILGRIRFKMLDSSDSQWGVGKPLEVQMVQARDLIEQLRQRFHSLEGSRVQSALGTFEKDLIGDLSDKLDVLRANVNGRPMGVEDLPPPLLERFMNPNQLFRIRVFPQENIWEPELLGRFVRDLRTVDPDAVGDPVTLYVFTQAFRDGCIKAALYAVAFIFIFLLFTFRDFRSTFLALVPLAVGTAWTLGLMHLLKVNLNLANSLFLPLVVGAALEYAIIILHRWRQHEKDKAGIVLPFSTAMGVILAGLTTTVGFGSLCISAHRGIFSLGLLTTVGSLAILAAAILFLPAFLQFFFESNKGKPPDSAFQKPE
;
A
#
# COMPACT_ATOMS: atom_id res chain seq x y z
N MET A 1 -30.00 25.78 33.26
CA MET A 1 -30.38 25.03 32.06
C MET A 1 -31.76 25.41 31.53
N HIS A 2 -32.86 25.28 32.24
CA HIS A 2 -34.19 25.65 31.78
C HIS A 2 -34.35 27.10 31.30
N TRP A 3 -33.70 28.06 31.94
CA TRP A 3 -33.73 29.47 31.53
C TRP A 3 -33.07 29.69 30.14
N LEU A 4 -31.93 29.04 29.86
CA LEU A 4 -31.24 29.11 28.58
C LEU A 4 -32.08 28.49 27.46
N LEU A 5 -32.66 27.31 27.69
CA LEU A 5 -33.53 26.63 26.75
C LEU A 5 -34.77 27.47 26.39
N ARG A 6 -35.37 28.17 27.38
CA ARG A 6 -36.49 29.07 27.13
C ARG A 6 -36.09 30.32 26.34
N LYS A 7 -34.91 30.87 26.54
CA LYS A 7 -34.39 31.95 25.69
C LYS A 7 -34.15 31.51 24.23
N ILE A 8 -33.55 30.34 24.05
CA ILE A 8 -33.36 29.76 22.73
C ILE A 8 -34.74 29.58 22.03
N LEU A 9 -35.71 29.01 22.73
CA LEU A 9 -37.05 28.84 22.20
C LEU A 9 -37.75 30.19 21.89
N PHE A 10 -37.58 31.20 22.72
CA PHE A 10 -38.16 32.55 22.48
C PHE A 10 -37.59 33.16 21.17
N VAL A 11 -36.30 33.07 20.93
CA VAL A 11 -35.68 33.62 19.69
C VAL A 11 -36.25 32.87 18.46
N GLN A 12 -36.32 31.56 18.51
CA GLN A 12 -36.78 30.71 17.38
C GLN A 12 -38.29 30.93 17.09
N THR A 13 -39.10 31.08 18.12
CA THR A 13 -40.55 31.25 17.94
C THR A 13 -40.90 32.66 17.57
N SER A 14 -40.04 33.65 17.89
CA SER A 14 -40.24 35.07 17.52
C SER A 14 -39.71 35.37 16.11
N PHE A 15 -38.57 34.77 15.73
CA PHE A 15 -37.90 35.03 14.45
C PHE A 15 -37.48 33.73 13.71
N PRO A 16 -38.46 32.83 13.38
CA PRO A 16 -38.12 31.52 12.78
C PRO A 16 -37.47 31.66 11.40
N LEU A 17 -37.90 32.60 10.56
CA LEU A 17 -37.31 32.84 9.24
C LEU A 17 -35.86 33.33 9.33
N LEU A 18 -35.61 34.26 10.27
CA LEU A 18 -34.23 34.75 10.50
C LEU A 18 -33.31 33.63 10.97
N THR A 19 -33.77 32.77 11.89
CA THR A 19 -33.02 31.58 12.36
C THR A 19 -32.66 30.65 11.20
N PHE A 20 -33.59 30.37 10.31
CA PHE A 20 -33.35 29.53 9.15
C PHE A 20 -32.40 30.19 8.14
N LEU A 21 -32.60 31.49 7.82
CA LEU A 21 -31.71 32.21 6.88
C LEU A 21 -30.27 32.33 7.39
N VAL A 22 -30.09 32.59 8.69
CA VAL A 22 -28.77 32.64 9.32
C VAL A 22 -28.08 31.25 9.24
N ALA A 23 -28.79 30.16 9.56
CA ALA A 23 -28.24 28.82 9.46
C ALA A 23 -27.85 28.47 8.02
N LEU A 24 -28.68 28.84 7.03
CA LEU A 24 -28.41 28.62 5.61
C LEU A 24 -27.21 29.46 5.12
N ALA A 25 -27.13 30.73 5.54
CA ALA A 25 -25.99 31.60 5.19
C ALA A 25 -24.66 31.06 5.79
N LEU A 26 -24.70 30.63 7.06
CA LEU A 26 -23.53 30.01 7.70
C LEU A 26 -23.12 28.70 7.01
N ALA A 27 -24.09 27.87 6.61
CA ALA A 27 -23.82 26.65 5.86
C ALA A 27 -23.17 26.93 4.50
N ALA A 28 -23.70 27.92 3.75
CA ALA A 28 -23.15 28.35 2.46
C ALA A 28 -21.71 28.91 2.62
N LEU A 29 -21.49 29.74 3.62
CA LEU A 29 -20.16 30.30 3.94
C LEU A 29 -19.18 29.17 4.34
N SER A 30 -19.62 28.22 5.14
CA SER A 30 -18.84 27.06 5.56
C SER A 30 -18.37 26.22 4.36
N ILE A 31 -19.26 25.91 3.43
CA ILE A 31 -18.89 25.16 2.21
C ILE A 31 -17.95 25.97 1.32
N LEU A 32 -18.19 27.25 1.12
CA LEU A 32 -17.30 28.10 0.34
C LEU A 32 -15.89 28.15 0.94
N TYR A 33 -15.81 28.26 2.27
CA TYR A 33 -14.54 28.23 2.99
C TYR A 33 -13.83 26.88 2.87
N THR A 34 -14.60 25.78 3.03
CA THR A 34 -14.08 24.40 2.91
C THR A 34 -13.50 24.13 1.53
N VAL A 35 -14.22 24.45 0.45
CA VAL A 35 -13.75 24.22 -0.92
C VAL A 35 -12.43 24.95 -1.23
N ARG A 36 -12.19 26.08 -0.57
CA ARG A 36 -10.97 26.89 -0.80
C ARG A 36 -9.78 26.48 0.04
N ASN A 37 -10.01 25.93 1.24
CA ASN A 37 -8.96 25.81 2.26
C ASN A 37 -8.78 24.40 2.83
N LEU A 38 -9.68 23.44 2.53
CA LEU A 38 -9.55 22.08 3.03
C LEU A 38 -8.51 21.31 2.21
N GLU A 39 -7.56 20.69 2.88
CA GLU A 39 -6.54 19.85 2.28
C GLU A 39 -6.79 18.36 2.59
N PHE A 40 -6.17 17.47 1.79
CA PHE A 40 -6.22 16.02 2.02
C PHE A 40 -4.81 15.49 2.26
N GLN A 41 -4.63 14.84 3.42
CA GLN A 41 -3.37 14.18 3.77
C GLN A 41 -3.44 12.71 3.34
N THR A 42 -2.60 12.34 2.38
CA THR A 42 -2.57 11.01 1.78
C THR A 42 -1.53 10.09 2.41
N SER A 43 -0.49 10.64 3.04
CA SER A 43 0.62 9.87 3.58
C SER A 43 0.32 9.30 4.97
N GLN A 44 0.74 8.05 5.20
CA GLN A 44 0.68 7.42 6.53
C GLN A 44 1.56 8.14 7.57
N LYS A 45 2.65 8.77 7.13
CA LYS A 45 3.54 9.59 7.97
C LYS A 45 2.79 10.75 8.64
N ASP A 46 1.82 11.33 7.94
CA ASP A 46 1.01 12.44 8.44
C ASP A 46 0.07 12.06 9.58
N LEU A 47 -0.20 10.76 9.75
CA LEU A 47 -1.06 10.21 10.81
C LEU A 47 -0.30 9.91 12.12
N ILE A 48 1.03 9.88 12.07
CA ILE A 48 1.90 9.69 13.24
C ILE A 48 2.15 11.06 13.89
N SER A 49 2.37 11.05 15.21
CA SER A 49 2.69 12.29 15.94
C SER A 49 3.98 12.93 15.41
N PRO A 50 3.99 14.26 15.09
CA PRO A 50 5.19 14.95 14.62
C PRO A 50 6.31 15.04 15.67
N LYS A 51 6.05 14.69 16.94
CA LYS A 51 7.05 14.63 18.02
C LYS A 51 7.87 13.34 17.99
N GLU A 52 7.45 12.34 17.21
CA GLU A 52 8.20 11.11 17.06
C GLU A 52 9.53 11.37 16.33
N ARG A 53 10.65 10.87 16.88
CA ARG A 53 12.00 10.98 16.28
C ARG A 53 12.03 10.45 14.85
N LEU A 54 11.24 9.41 14.57
CA LEU A 54 11.05 8.84 13.24
C LEU A 54 10.66 9.89 12.18
N ILE A 55 9.73 10.80 12.52
CA ILE A 55 9.25 11.82 11.56
C ILE A 55 10.36 12.83 11.26
N GLN A 56 11.12 13.24 12.27
CA GLN A 56 12.25 14.16 12.08
C GLN A 56 13.34 13.56 11.20
N LEU A 57 13.65 12.27 11.36
CA LEU A 57 14.61 11.55 10.52
C LEU A 57 14.07 11.30 9.11
N ALA A 58 12.79 10.98 8.98
CA ALA A 58 12.14 10.82 7.67
C ALA A 58 12.14 12.12 6.86
N ASP A 59 12.08 13.28 7.52
CA ASP A 59 12.20 14.58 6.84
C ASP A 59 13.63 14.84 6.33
N GLN A 60 14.67 14.30 6.98
CA GLN A 60 16.04 14.33 6.45
C GLN A 60 16.19 13.46 5.20
N VAL A 61 15.48 12.33 5.15
CA VAL A 61 15.47 11.45 3.96
C VAL A 61 14.81 12.12 2.75
N LYS A 62 13.82 12.98 2.95
CA LYS A 62 13.20 13.77 1.86
C LYS A 62 14.17 14.73 1.15
N GLN A 63 15.33 15.03 1.77
CA GLN A 63 16.36 15.87 1.14
C GLN A 63 17.14 15.13 0.04
N PHE A 64 17.03 13.80 -0.03
CA PHE A 64 17.59 13.04 -1.15
C PHE A 64 16.64 13.13 -2.34
N GLU A 65 17.19 13.32 -3.53
CA GLU A 65 16.40 13.28 -4.75
C GLU A 65 15.74 11.91 -4.97
N GLN A 66 14.59 11.89 -5.61
CA GLN A 66 13.82 10.70 -5.97
C GLN A 66 13.23 9.90 -4.78
N HIS A 67 13.01 10.54 -3.64
CA HIS A 67 12.37 9.85 -2.50
C HIS A 67 10.91 9.44 -2.82
N ASP A 68 10.16 10.30 -3.51
CA ASP A 68 8.72 10.12 -3.80
C ASP A 68 8.46 9.75 -5.27
N SER A 69 9.26 8.85 -5.87
CA SER A 69 9.11 8.45 -7.27
C SER A 69 7.99 7.43 -7.46
N PHE A 70 7.24 7.58 -8.56
CA PHE A 70 6.38 6.52 -9.07
C PHE A 70 7.23 5.39 -9.65
N VAL A 71 6.82 4.16 -9.41
CA VAL A 71 7.43 2.96 -9.98
C VAL A 71 6.57 2.50 -11.16
N VAL A 72 7.11 2.58 -12.38
CA VAL A 72 6.44 2.06 -13.57
C VAL A 72 6.95 0.66 -13.85
N VAL A 73 6.04 -0.28 -13.99
CA VAL A 73 6.32 -1.69 -14.22
C VAL A 73 5.74 -2.10 -15.57
N MET A 74 6.54 -2.80 -16.36
CA MET A 74 6.13 -3.32 -17.66
C MET A 74 6.32 -4.83 -17.70
N GLU A 75 5.33 -5.53 -18.23
CA GLU A 75 5.30 -6.99 -18.43
C GLU A 75 5.05 -7.30 -19.89
N SER A 76 5.93 -8.11 -20.49
CA SER A 76 5.79 -8.61 -21.87
C SER A 76 6.36 -10.03 -21.96
N GLY A 77 5.88 -10.81 -22.89
CA GLY A 77 6.46 -12.12 -23.23
C GLY A 77 7.81 -12.02 -23.97
N ASP A 78 8.15 -10.84 -24.53
CA ASP A 78 9.41 -10.56 -25.23
C ASP A 78 10.08 -9.31 -24.62
N PRO A 79 11.26 -9.44 -23.99
CA PRO A 79 12.00 -8.31 -23.42
C PRO A 79 12.25 -7.16 -24.42
N ARG A 80 12.47 -7.49 -25.68
CA ARG A 80 12.71 -6.48 -26.75
C ARG A 80 11.48 -5.59 -26.97
N ARG A 81 10.28 -6.12 -26.81
CA ARG A 81 9.03 -5.35 -26.91
C ARG A 81 8.89 -4.36 -25.77
N SER A 82 9.22 -4.78 -24.54
CA SER A 82 9.26 -3.88 -23.37
C SER A 82 10.24 -2.72 -23.57
N LEU A 83 11.44 -2.98 -24.16
CA LEU A 83 12.40 -1.93 -24.45
C LEU A 83 11.89 -0.95 -25.52
N LYS A 84 11.25 -1.44 -26.59
CA LYS A 84 10.64 -0.56 -27.62
C LYS A 84 9.52 0.30 -27.03
N PHE A 85 8.72 -0.28 -26.14
CA PHE A 85 7.69 0.46 -25.41
C PHE A 85 8.33 1.57 -24.56
N LEU A 86 9.35 1.24 -23.75
CA LEU A 86 10.08 2.20 -22.93
C LEU A 86 10.67 3.34 -23.80
N GLN A 87 11.34 3.01 -24.89
CA GLN A 87 11.92 3.98 -25.83
C GLN A 87 10.87 4.91 -26.45
N SER A 88 9.64 4.46 -26.58
CA SER A 88 8.52 5.27 -27.07
C SER A 88 7.89 6.14 -25.98
N LEU A 89 7.93 5.70 -24.73
CA LEU A 89 7.31 6.37 -23.58
C LEU A 89 8.23 7.45 -22.99
N VAL A 90 9.49 7.12 -22.73
CA VAL A 90 10.45 8.00 -22.03
C VAL A 90 10.58 9.38 -22.67
N PRO A 91 10.76 9.55 -23.99
CA PRO A 91 10.90 10.88 -24.59
C PRO A 91 9.67 11.78 -24.41
N ARG A 92 8.48 11.17 -24.24
CA ARG A 92 7.23 11.91 -23.96
C ARG A 92 7.21 12.42 -22.53
N LEU A 93 7.66 11.59 -21.58
CA LEU A 93 7.74 11.95 -20.16
C LEU A 93 8.81 13.02 -19.92
N GLU A 94 9.98 12.88 -20.54
CA GLU A 94 11.08 13.83 -20.41
C GLU A 94 10.76 15.23 -20.98
N LYS A 95 9.88 15.31 -21.98
CA LYS A 95 9.37 16.58 -22.54
C LYS A 95 8.38 17.27 -21.60
N ASP A 96 7.70 16.51 -20.75
CA ASP A 96 6.66 17.06 -19.85
C ASP A 96 7.26 17.51 -18.51
N LYS A 97 8.14 18.50 -18.56
CA LYS A 97 8.76 19.12 -17.36
C LYS A 97 7.77 19.79 -16.40
N LYS A 98 6.50 19.94 -16.80
CA LYS A 98 5.44 20.45 -15.94
C LYS A 98 5.01 19.43 -14.90
N ASN A 99 5.01 18.16 -15.27
CA ASN A 99 4.52 17.06 -14.43
C ASN A 99 5.64 16.21 -13.83
N TYR A 100 6.82 16.17 -14.48
CA TYR A 100 7.94 15.30 -14.05
C TYR A 100 9.23 16.09 -13.92
N LEU A 101 9.93 15.85 -12.81
CA LEU A 101 11.26 16.37 -12.56
C LEU A 101 12.31 15.53 -13.29
N GLU A 102 12.22 14.21 -13.14
CA GLU A 102 13.18 13.25 -13.67
C GLU A 102 12.49 11.93 -14.06
N VAL A 103 13.07 11.27 -15.07
CA VAL A 103 12.72 9.91 -15.48
C VAL A 103 13.99 9.07 -15.43
N PHE A 104 14.09 8.17 -14.45
CA PHE A 104 15.27 7.33 -14.25
C PHE A 104 14.96 5.90 -14.73
N TYR A 105 15.42 5.56 -15.90
CA TYR A 105 15.11 4.31 -16.60
C TYR A 105 16.32 3.49 -17.01
N ARG A 106 17.53 4.10 -16.98
CA ARG A 106 18.77 3.47 -17.42
C ARG A 106 19.98 4.09 -16.77
N VAL A 107 20.97 3.25 -16.46
CA VAL A 107 22.32 3.68 -16.13
C VAL A 107 23.20 3.39 -17.35
N ASP A 108 23.95 4.38 -17.85
CA ASP A 108 24.82 4.20 -19.02
C ASP A 108 26.06 3.38 -18.63
N PRO A 109 26.19 2.13 -19.17
CA PRO A 109 27.32 1.25 -18.83
C PRO A 109 28.67 1.79 -19.37
N GLN A 110 28.65 2.62 -20.42
CA GLN A 110 29.87 3.14 -21.04
C GLN A 110 30.70 3.98 -20.07
N ARG A 111 30.05 4.65 -19.13
CA ARG A 111 30.72 5.42 -18.07
C ARG A 111 31.56 4.58 -17.15
N PHE A 112 31.24 3.29 -16.96
CA PHE A 112 31.92 2.35 -16.09
C PHE A 112 33.04 1.57 -16.80
N LYS A 113 33.17 1.71 -18.14
CA LYS A 113 34.21 1.01 -18.90
C LYS A 113 35.62 1.06 -18.28
N PRO A 114 36.12 2.21 -17.76
CA PRO A 114 37.46 2.29 -17.17
C PRO A 114 37.65 1.42 -15.92
N TRP A 115 36.60 1.01 -15.27
CA TRP A 115 36.60 0.23 -14.04
C TRP A 115 35.82 -1.10 -14.17
N ALA A 116 35.38 -1.47 -15.38
CA ALA A 116 34.51 -2.63 -15.60
C ALA A 116 35.10 -3.92 -15.01
N LEU A 117 36.42 -4.13 -15.13
CA LEU A 117 37.08 -5.33 -14.62
C LEU A 117 37.24 -5.34 -13.09
N LEU A 118 37.14 -4.20 -12.42
CA LEU A 118 37.17 -4.14 -10.96
C LEU A 118 35.87 -4.69 -10.32
N TYR A 119 34.79 -4.80 -11.09
CA TYR A 119 33.52 -5.40 -10.62
C TYR A 119 33.54 -6.94 -10.63
N LEU A 120 34.51 -7.55 -11.37
CA LEU A 120 34.72 -9.00 -11.35
C LEU A 120 35.19 -9.51 -9.99
N ASP A 121 34.79 -10.73 -9.66
CA ASP A 121 35.36 -11.42 -8.53
C ASP A 121 36.87 -11.67 -8.76
N ARG A 122 37.66 -11.70 -7.67
CA ARG A 122 39.09 -11.92 -7.76
C ARG A 122 39.48 -13.21 -8.51
N LYS A 123 38.69 -14.26 -8.35
CA LYS A 123 38.85 -15.56 -9.03
C LYS A 123 38.68 -15.43 -10.53
N ASP A 124 37.64 -14.72 -10.98
CA ASP A 124 37.36 -14.53 -12.40
C ASP A 124 38.38 -13.60 -13.06
N LEU A 125 38.84 -12.59 -12.30
CA LEU A 125 39.89 -11.70 -12.76
C LEU A 125 41.26 -12.41 -12.92
N LEU A 126 41.59 -13.36 -12.03
CA LEU A 126 42.76 -14.20 -12.14
C LEU A 126 42.69 -15.11 -13.36
N ALA A 127 41.55 -15.81 -13.54
CA ALA A 127 41.31 -16.66 -14.71
C ALA A 127 41.41 -15.88 -16.03
N LEU A 128 40.82 -14.66 -16.08
CA LEU A 128 40.95 -13.76 -17.21
C LEU A 128 42.45 -13.40 -17.49
N ALA A 129 43.17 -13.09 -16.42
CA ALA A 129 44.56 -12.72 -16.55
C ALA A 129 45.44 -13.89 -17.06
N GLU A 130 45.19 -15.09 -16.57
CA GLU A 130 45.87 -16.32 -17.01
C GLU A 130 45.54 -16.62 -18.46
N ASN A 131 44.28 -16.59 -18.87
CA ASN A 131 43.86 -16.82 -20.26
C ASN A 131 44.47 -15.82 -21.26
N VAL A 132 44.49 -14.51 -20.92
CA VAL A 132 45.10 -13.51 -21.78
C VAL A 132 46.60 -13.70 -21.89
N GLN A 133 47.25 -14.18 -20.82
CA GLN A 133 48.68 -14.45 -20.81
C GLN A 133 49.01 -15.73 -21.62
N GLU A 134 48.25 -16.79 -21.51
CA GLU A 134 48.42 -18.04 -22.23
C GLU A 134 48.26 -17.85 -23.74
N HIS A 135 47.25 -17.10 -24.19
CA HIS A 135 46.96 -16.81 -25.61
C HIS A 135 47.65 -15.53 -26.12
N ARG A 136 48.69 -15.07 -25.47
CA ARG A 136 49.41 -13.83 -25.84
C ARG A 136 49.83 -13.82 -27.30
N ASP A 137 50.52 -14.89 -27.78
CA ASP A 137 51.07 -14.96 -29.12
C ASP A 137 49.97 -14.98 -30.18
N PHE A 138 48.87 -15.65 -29.91
CA PHE A 138 47.64 -15.59 -30.73
C PHE A 138 47.12 -14.15 -30.87
N PHE A 139 46.92 -13.44 -29.76
CA PHE A 139 46.42 -12.06 -29.81
C PHE A 139 47.40 -11.11 -30.48
N GLN A 140 48.70 -11.27 -30.29
CA GLN A 140 49.73 -10.46 -30.94
C GLN A 140 49.75 -10.71 -32.46
N GLY A 141 49.68 -11.97 -32.90
CA GLY A 141 49.56 -12.32 -34.28
C GLY A 141 48.34 -11.74 -34.97
N LEU A 142 47.23 -11.76 -34.29
CA LEU A 142 45.96 -11.20 -34.80
C LEU A 142 45.94 -9.67 -34.82
N THR A 143 46.53 -8.99 -33.83
CA THR A 143 46.63 -7.52 -33.85
C THR A 143 47.55 -6.96 -34.92
N ASN A 144 48.53 -7.71 -35.37
CA ASN A 144 49.42 -7.33 -36.49
C ASN A 144 48.72 -7.38 -37.85
N SER A 145 47.80 -8.31 -38.04
CA SER A 145 46.98 -8.46 -39.25
C SER A 145 45.58 -8.91 -38.91
N PRO A 146 44.64 -8.00 -38.61
CA PRO A 146 43.32 -8.31 -38.09
C PRO A 146 42.35 -8.73 -39.24
N THR A 147 42.60 -9.88 -39.84
CA THR A 147 41.79 -10.47 -40.90
C THR A 147 41.30 -11.87 -40.52
N LEU A 148 40.16 -12.28 -41.09
CA LEU A 148 39.58 -13.61 -40.87
C LEU A 148 40.58 -14.71 -41.32
N ILE A 149 41.34 -14.47 -42.36
CA ILE A 149 42.38 -15.37 -42.86
C ILE A 149 43.46 -15.58 -41.80
N ASN A 150 43.99 -14.46 -41.29
CA ASN A 150 45.03 -14.55 -40.25
C ASN A 150 44.50 -15.15 -38.95
N PHE A 151 43.23 -14.87 -38.60
CA PHE A 151 42.56 -15.48 -37.46
C PHE A 151 42.64 -17.02 -37.52
N PHE A 152 42.22 -17.60 -38.62
CA PHE A 152 42.29 -19.05 -38.79
C PHE A 152 43.72 -19.59 -38.98
N GLU A 153 44.65 -18.79 -39.50
CA GLU A 153 46.09 -19.18 -39.57
C GLU A 153 46.69 -19.21 -38.15
N GLN A 154 46.35 -18.24 -37.26
CA GLN A 154 46.80 -18.29 -35.85
C GLN A 154 46.25 -19.53 -35.13
N ILE A 155 44.97 -19.90 -35.35
CA ILE A 155 44.40 -21.14 -34.84
C ILE A 155 45.18 -22.36 -35.38
N ASN A 156 45.45 -22.37 -36.68
CA ASN A 156 46.18 -23.44 -37.34
C ASN A 156 47.62 -23.56 -36.76
N GLN A 157 48.32 -22.46 -36.45
CA GLN A 157 49.63 -22.43 -35.84
C GLN A 157 49.59 -22.89 -34.40
N GLU A 158 48.63 -22.44 -33.61
CA GLU A 158 48.43 -22.85 -32.21
C GLU A 158 48.16 -24.38 -32.10
N MET A 159 47.33 -24.91 -32.97
CA MET A 159 47.10 -26.35 -33.08
C MET A 159 48.39 -27.10 -33.44
N SER A 160 49.21 -26.56 -34.36
CA SER A 160 50.52 -27.20 -34.72
C SER A 160 51.53 -27.17 -33.56
N SER A 161 51.64 -26.05 -32.85
CA SER A 161 52.61 -25.92 -31.75
C SER A 161 52.27 -26.86 -30.60
N ARG A 162 50.99 -27.02 -30.27
CA ARG A 162 50.50 -27.95 -29.24
C ARG A 162 50.74 -29.42 -29.67
N MET A 163 50.39 -29.76 -30.94
CA MET A 163 50.67 -31.10 -31.49
C MET A 163 52.19 -31.45 -31.44
N VAL A 164 53.02 -30.51 -31.81
CA VAL A 164 54.48 -30.72 -31.77
C VAL A 164 55.00 -30.84 -30.32
N GLY A 165 54.42 -29.97 -29.40
CA GLY A 165 54.78 -30.07 -27.97
C GLY A 165 54.43 -31.42 -27.37
N GLU A 166 53.26 -32.01 -27.66
CA GLU A 166 52.86 -33.33 -27.20
C GLU A 166 53.71 -34.47 -27.82
N LEU A 167 54.11 -34.36 -29.09
CA LEU A 167 55.06 -35.31 -29.72
C LEU A 167 56.42 -35.29 -29.03
N PHE A 168 56.90 -34.12 -28.62
CA PHE A 168 58.18 -34.00 -27.93
C PHE A 168 58.11 -34.44 -26.47
N THR A 169 57.04 -34.16 -25.73
CA THR A 169 56.89 -34.66 -24.36
C THR A 169 56.59 -36.12 -24.27
N GLY A 170 55.94 -36.73 -25.28
CA GLY A 170 55.76 -38.19 -25.38
C GLY A 170 57.04 -38.95 -25.71
N PHE A 171 58.12 -38.32 -26.23
CA PHE A 171 59.38 -38.94 -26.61
C PHE A 171 60.47 -38.82 -25.56
N LEU A 172 60.38 -37.85 -24.61
CA LEU A 172 61.36 -37.61 -23.56
C LEU A 172 60.74 -37.87 -22.18
N ASP A 173 60.87 -39.12 -21.76
CA ASP A 173 60.75 -39.65 -20.40
C ASP A 173 59.98 -38.87 -19.31
N GLN A 174 59.02 -39.57 -18.78
CA GLN A 174 58.33 -39.43 -17.47
C GLN A 174 57.59 -38.11 -17.20
N PRO A 175 56.30 -38.19 -17.01
CA PRO A 175 55.52 -37.01 -16.59
C PRO A 175 55.95 -36.61 -15.18
N SER A 176 56.44 -35.38 -15.01
CA SER A 176 56.54 -34.76 -13.67
C SER A 176 55.15 -34.80 -13.01
N PRO A 177 55.04 -35.26 -11.76
CA PRO A 177 53.75 -35.28 -11.08
C PRO A 177 53.23 -33.84 -10.87
N GLY A 178 52.29 -33.42 -11.69
CA GLY A 178 51.57 -32.14 -11.53
C GLY A 178 51.35 -31.30 -12.78
N ALA A 179 51.88 -31.65 -13.93
CA ALA A 179 51.63 -30.95 -15.19
C ALA A 179 50.88 -31.85 -16.18
N SER A 180 49.62 -32.02 -16.04
CA SER A 180 48.76 -32.46 -17.14
C SER A 180 48.53 -31.25 -18.05
N PRO A 181 48.98 -31.21 -19.30
CA PRO A 181 48.63 -30.14 -20.22
C PRO A 181 47.10 -30.15 -20.37
N GLU A 182 46.46 -29.03 -20.14
CA GLU A 182 45.01 -28.92 -20.39
C GLU A 182 44.75 -29.18 -21.89
N PRO A 183 43.74 -30.00 -22.21
CA PRO A 183 43.43 -30.34 -23.59
C PRO A 183 43.01 -29.07 -24.34
N PHE A 184 43.40 -28.94 -25.62
CA PHE A 184 43.01 -27.82 -26.48
C PHE A 184 41.48 -27.69 -26.51
N ASP A 185 40.95 -26.55 -26.06
CA ASP A 185 39.52 -26.30 -26.07
C ASP A 185 39.02 -26.01 -27.48
N LEU A 186 38.47 -27.04 -28.16
CA LEU A 186 37.83 -26.91 -29.47
C LEU A 186 36.46 -26.20 -29.42
N ASP A 187 35.90 -25.99 -28.25
CA ASP A 187 34.60 -25.31 -28.13
C ASP A 187 34.64 -23.88 -28.65
N PHE A 188 35.74 -23.19 -28.49
CA PHE A 188 35.94 -21.87 -29.10
C PHE A 188 35.87 -21.94 -30.61
N LEU A 189 36.63 -22.83 -31.22
CA LEU A 189 36.65 -23.03 -32.71
C LEU A 189 35.23 -23.44 -33.19
N ILE A 190 34.57 -24.36 -32.54
CA ILE A 190 33.22 -24.80 -32.91
C ILE A 190 32.25 -23.62 -32.89
N ARG A 191 32.32 -22.76 -31.90
CA ARG A 191 31.49 -21.55 -31.82
C ARG A 191 31.75 -20.59 -33.00
N VAL A 192 33.02 -20.31 -33.25
CA VAL A 192 33.40 -19.44 -34.39
C VAL A 192 32.90 -20.00 -35.71
N LEU A 193 33.10 -21.31 -35.98
CA LEU A 193 32.63 -21.99 -37.21
C LEU A 193 31.11 -21.97 -37.33
N ARG A 194 30.40 -22.12 -36.23
CA ARG A 194 28.93 -22.05 -36.18
C ARG A 194 28.42 -20.65 -36.53
N GLU A 195 28.96 -19.63 -35.86
CA GLU A 195 28.59 -18.24 -36.14
C GLU A 195 28.90 -17.83 -37.60
N MET A 196 30.03 -18.29 -38.12
CA MET A 196 30.37 -18.05 -39.53
C MET A 196 29.38 -18.73 -40.48
N LYS A 197 28.93 -19.95 -40.19
CA LYS A 197 27.90 -20.67 -40.95
C LYS A 197 26.55 -19.93 -40.89
N ASP A 198 26.11 -19.53 -39.67
CA ASP A 198 24.86 -18.83 -39.45
C ASP A 198 24.83 -17.46 -40.17
N SER A 199 25.96 -16.78 -40.24
CA SER A 199 26.15 -15.58 -41.07
C SER A 199 25.96 -15.86 -42.57
N LEU A 200 26.51 -16.94 -43.07
CA LEU A 200 26.33 -17.38 -44.50
C LEU A 200 24.90 -17.77 -44.83
N ASP A 201 24.22 -18.40 -43.88
CA ASP A 201 22.82 -18.81 -44.03
C ASP A 201 21.84 -17.60 -43.90
N GLY A 202 22.34 -16.42 -43.51
CA GLY A 202 21.53 -15.22 -43.26
C GLY A 202 20.64 -15.37 -42.04
N GLN A 203 21.00 -16.26 -41.17
CA GLN A 203 20.28 -16.53 -39.91
C GLN A 203 21.01 -15.84 -38.75
N GLY A 204 20.32 -15.02 -38.02
CA GLY A 204 20.69 -14.66 -36.69
C GLY A 204 21.46 -13.36 -36.49
N HIS A 205 21.56 -13.01 -35.21
CA HIS A 205 22.45 -11.99 -34.67
C HIS A 205 23.77 -12.65 -34.26
N PHE A 206 24.88 -11.97 -34.55
CA PHE A 206 26.20 -12.41 -34.13
C PHE A 206 26.25 -12.60 -32.60
N THR A 207 26.73 -13.75 -32.18
CA THR A 207 26.96 -14.08 -30.76
C THR A 207 28.45 -14.17 -30.52
N SER A 208 28.99 -13.42 -29.54
CA SER A 208 30.42 -13.40 -29.26
C SER A 208 30.99 -14.79 -28.98
N PRO A 209 31.95 -15.32 -29.74
CA PRO A 209 32.60 -16.61 -29.48
C PRO A 209 33.63 -16.53 -28.36
N TRP A 210 34.06 -15.32 -28.00
CA TRP A 210 35.12 -15.04 -27.04
C TRP A 210 34.78 -15.33 -25.58
N GLY A 211 33.53 -15.79 -25.27
CA GLY A 211 33.04 -15.99 -23.90
C GLY A 211 33.77 -17.05 -23.08
N SER A 212 34.60 -17.95 -23.70
CA SER A 212 35.47 -18.88 -22.99
C SER A 212 36.81 -18.23 -22.54
N TRP A 213 37.26 -17.21 -23.24
CA TRP A 213 38.51 -16.53 -22.96
C TRP A 213 38.31 -15.25 -22.15
N PHE A 214 37.11 -14.65 -22.28
CA PHE A 214 36.66 -13.51 -21.49
C PHE A 214 35.42 -13.96 -20.77
N THR A 215 35.34 -13.90 -19.46
CA THR A 215 34.22 -14.39 -18.67
C THR A 215 32.88 -13.75 -19.15
N LYS A 216 31.81 -14.56 -19.22
CA LYS A 216 30.53 -14.24 -19.80
C LYS A 216 29.85 -12.99 -19.19
N GLU A 217 30.16 -12.70 -17.93
CA GLU A 217 29.57 -11.60 -17.14
C GLU A 217 30.38 -10.29 -17.23
N SER A 218 31.66 -10.34 -17.60
CA SER A 218 32.60 -9.22 -17.44
C SER A 218 32.63 -8.23 -18.62
N LEU A 219 32.17 -8.62 -19.79
CA LEU A 219 32.32 -7.84 -21.01
C LEU A 219 31.06 -7.86 -21.85
N GLY A 220 29.93 -7.69 -21.18
CA GLY A 220 28.60 -7.83 -21.71
C GLY A 220 28.34 -7.25 -23.09
N ASN A 221 27.75 -8.07 -23.93
CA ASN A 221 27.20 -7.70 -25.25
C ASN A 221 25.67 -7.77 -25.26
N ASP A 222 25.01 -7.74 -24.10
CA ASP A 222 23.57 -7.73 -24.07
C ASP A 222 23.05 -6.31 -24.24
N SER A 223 22.26 -6.09 -25.28
CA SER A 223 21.53 -4.85 -25.57
C SER A 223 20.58 -4.39 -24.45
N GLU A 224 20.54 -5.14 -23.36
CA GLU A 224 19.72 -4.92 -22.17
C GLU A 224 20.51 -4.25 -21.03
N GLU A 225 21.77 -3.89 -21.25
CA GLU A 225 22.66 -3.32 -20.26
C GLU A 225 22.19 -1.96 -19.73
N GLY A 226 22.16 -1.87 -18.40
CA GLY A 226 21.82 -0.65 -17.70
C GLY A 226 20.34 -0.41 -17.44
N TYR A 227 19.44 -1.25 -17.94
CA TYR A 227 18.00 -1.22 -17.64
C TYR A 227 17.67 -2.04 -16.38
N PHE A 228 16.62 -1.63 -15.66
CA PHE A 228 16.24 -2.28 -14.40
C PHE A 228 15.30 -3.46 -14.63
N TRP A 229 15.86 -4.61 -14.91
CA TRP A 229 15.13 -5.86 -15.05
C TRP A 229 15.03 -6.61 -13.72
N THR A 230 13.91 -7.31 -13.53
CA THR A 230 13.84 -8.34 -12.46
C THR A 230 14.72 -9.54 -12.80
N LYS A 231 15.18 -10.33 -11.80
CA LYS A 231 16.11 -11.46 -12.00
C LYS A 231 15.65 -12.46 -13.07
N ASN A 232 14.33 -12.67 -13.19
CA ASN A 232 13.73 -13.55 -14.21
C ASN A 232 13.46 -12.84 -15.54
N LYS A 233 13.89 -11.58 -15.72
CA LYS A 233 13.63 -10.73 -16.91
C LYS A 233 12.16 -10.59 -17.30
N ARG A 234 11.23 -10.90 -16.37
CA ARG A 234 9.79 -10.81 -16.61
C ARG A 234 9.27 -9.38 -16.58
N TYR A 235 9.80 -8.57 -15.66
CA TYR A 235 9.40 -7.18 -15.49
C TYR A 235 10.55 -6.24 -15.75
N LEU A 236 10.26 -5.19 -16.54
CA LEU A 236 11.12 -4.02 -16.70
C LEU A 236 10.56 -2.89 -15.84
N VAL A 237 11.41 -2.30 -15.02
CA VAL A 237 11.02 -1.28 -14.04
C VAL A 237 11.74 0.02 -14.33
N PHE A 238 11.08 1.16 -14.15
CA PHE A 238 11.73 2.47 -14.14
C PHE A 238 11.02 3.43 -13.19
N PHE A 239 11.67 4.54 -12.87
CA PHE A 239 11.25 5.47 -11.85
C PHE A 239 10.93 6.84 -12.45
N VAL A 240 9.84 7.45 -12.02
CA VAL A 240 9.39 8.77 -12.46
C VAL A 240 9.19 9.66 -11.24
N THR A 241 10.00 10.70 -11.11
CA THR A 241 9.91 11.66 -10.01
C THR A 241 8.91 12.76 -10.37
N PRO A 242 7.77 12.88 -9.64
CA PRO A 242 6.74 13.86 -9.95
C PRO A 242 7.12 15.27 -9.51
N THR A 243 6.49 16.28 -10.12
CA THR A 243 6.38 17.61 -9.54
C THR A 243 5.33 17.60 -8.42
N GLN A 244 5.56 18.33 -7.32
CA GLN A 244 4.69 18.32 -6.12
C GLN A 244 3.34 19.06 -6.28
N LYS A 245 2.84 19.29 -7.48
CA LYS A 245 1.54 19.93 -7.71
C LYS A 245 0.41 18.92 -7.50
N LYS A 246 -0.44 19.19 -6.49
CA LYS A 246 -1.62 18.36 -6.15
C LYS A 246 -2.90 19.12 -6.54
N ASP A 247 -3.97 18.37 -6.87
CA ASP A 247 -5.32 18.90 -7.01
C ASP A 247 -6.01 19.04 -5.63
N PHE A 248 -7.27 19.49 -5.64
CA PHE A 248 -8.08 19.62 -4.42
C PHE A 248 -8.23 18.28 -3.65
N ALA A 249 -8.26 17.16 -4.35
CA ALA A 249 -8.35 15.81 -3.74
C ALA A 249 -6.99 15.27 -3.27
N GLY A 250 -5.90 16.06 -3.40
CA GLY A 250 -4.54 15.63 -3.06
C GLY A 250 -3.90 14.71 -4.10
N THR A 251 -4.57 14.52 -5.26
CA THR A 251 -4.04 13.68 -6.35
C THR A 251 -2.99 14.45 -7.14
N PRO A 252 -1.78 13.94 -7.31
CA PRO A 252 -0.79 14.57 -8.17
C PRO A 252 -1.26 14.56 -9.62
N HIS A 253 -1.30 15.73 -10.26
CA HIS A 253 -1.61 15.82 -11.70
C HIS A 253 -0.66 14.95 -12.53
N SER A 254 0.56 14.75 -12.06
CA SER A 254 1.60 13.89 -12.63
C SER A 254 1.18 12.42 -12.71
N LEU A 255 0.50 11.85 -11.71
CA LEU A 255 0.04 10.45 -11.75
C LEU A 255 -1.00 10.23 -12.85
N THR A 256 -1.98 11.12 -12.94
CA THR A 256 -3.02 11.04 -13.98
C THR A 256 -2.42 11.23 -15.38
N ALA A 257 -1.47 12.18 -15.54
CA ALA A 257 -0.75 12.39 -16.78
C ALA A 257 0.11 11.17 -17.17
N LEU A 258 0.79 10.54 -16.21
CA LEU A 258 1.60 9.33 -16.41
C LEU A 258 0.74 8.16 -16.91
N ARG A 259 -0.38 7.89 -16.27
CA ARG A 259 -1.33 6.86 -16.68
C ARG A 259 -1.86 7.10 -18.11
N LYS A 260 -2.18 8.36 -18.41
CA LYS A 260 -2.61 8.74 -19.76
C LYS A 260 -1.51 8.54 -20.81
N ALA A 261 -0.27 8.89 -20.50
CA ALA A 261 0.87 8.66 -21.38
C ALA A 261 1.12 7.17 -21.62
N ILE A 262 1.08 6.36 -20.56
CA ILE A 262 1.17 4.90 -20.64
C ILE A 262 0.07 4.33 -21.54
N ALA A 263 -1.20 4.70 -21.31
CA ALA A 263 -2.34 4.23 -22.10
C ALA A 263 -2.21 4.59 -23.60
N GLN A 264 -1.73 5.79 -23.89
CA GLN A 264 -1.50 6.23 -25.29
C GLN A 264 -0.43 5.39 -26.01
N VAL A 265 0.67 5.05 -25.32
CA VAL A 265 1.72 4.20 -25.90
C VAL A 265 1.26 2.76 -25.98
N GLN A 266 0.52 2.27 -24.98
CA GLN A 266 -0.01 0.91 -24.94
C GLN A 266 -0.96 0.59 -26.09
N ALA A 267 -1.66 1.59 -26.62
CA ALA A 267 -2.49 1.43 -27.82
C ALA A 267 -1.67 0.96 -29.05
N SER A 268 -0.36 1.31 -29.12
CA SER A 268 0.56 0.87 -30.19
C SER A 268 1.30 -0.44 -29.86
N PHE A 269 1.21 -0.90 -28.60
CA PHE A 269 1.87 -2.12 -28.10
C PHE A 269 0.90 -2.95 -27.25
N PRO A 270 -0.10 -3.62 -27.88
CA PRO A 270 -1.14 -4.35 -27.16
C PRO A 270 -0.62 -5.58 -26.42
N ASP A 271 0.54 -6.07 -26.77
CA ASP A 271 1.28 -7.20 -26.17
C ASP A 271 2.06 -6.82 -24.90
N VAL A 272 2.27 -5.52 -24.65
CA VAL A 272 2.95 -5.02 -23.44
C VAL A 272 1.91 -4.52 -22.46
N LYS A 273 1.93 -5.06 -21.24
CA LYS A 273 1.12 -4.53 -20.12
C LYS A 273 2.00 -3.65 -19.27
N ALA A 274 1.57 -2.43 -19.00
CA ALA A 274 2.29 -1.49 -18.17
C ALA A 274 1.36 -0.85 -17.14
N GLY A 275 1.89 -0.51 -15.97
CA GLY A 275 1.15 0.20 -14.93
C GLY A 275 2.06 0.83 -13.89
N VAL A 276 1.44 1.58 -12.99
CA VAL A 276 2.12 2.39 -11.99
C VAL A 276 1.89 1.83 -10.59
N THR A 277 2.96 1.72 -9.80
CA THR A 277 2.93 1.34 -8.38
C THR A 277 3.96 2.17 -7.59
N GLY A 278 4.32 1.69 -6.42
CA GLY A 278 5.20 2.37 -5.48
C GLY A 278 4.44 3.09 -4.36
N PRO A 279 5.12 3.43 -3.25
CA PRO A 279 4.48 3.97 -2.05
C PRO A 279 3.59 5.19 -2.31
N GLU A 280 4.05 6.15 -3.13
CA GLU A 280 3.28 7.35 -3.45
C GLU A 280 2.03 7.04 -4.28
N ALA A 281 2.12 6.16 -5.29
CA ALA A 281 0.97 5.75 -6.10
C ALA A 281 -0.06 4.99 -5.26
N LEU A 282 0.40 4.10 -4.35
CA LEU A 282 -0.46 3.37 -3.42
C LEU A 282 -1.22 4.31 -2.48
N ASN A 283 -0.54 5.30 -1.90
CA ASN A 283 -1.15 6.27 -0.99
C ASN A 283 -2.20 7.14 -1.70
N VAL A 284 -1.89 7.62 -2.90
CA VAL A 284 -2.79 8.45 -3.71
C VAL A 284 -4.04 7.67 -4.12
N ASP A 285 -3.86 6.47 -4.62
CA ASP A 285 -4.97 5.61 -5.04
C ASP A 285 -5.86 5.20 -3.86
N GLN A 286 -5.25 4.92 -2.70
CA GLN A 286 -5.98 4.60 -1.47
C GLN A 286 -6.87 5.78 -1.05
N MET A 287 -6.34 7.00 -1.05
CA MET A 287 -7.10 8.21 -0.69
C MET A 287 -8.18 8.52 -1.72
N GLY A 288 -7.86 8.42 -3.03
CA GLY A 288 -8.81 8.63 -4.11
C GLY A 288 -10.01 7.68 -4.00
N THR A 289 -9.74 6.38 -3.83
CA THR A 289 -10.79 5.37 -3.63
C THR A 289 -11.61 5.65 -2.38
N ALA A 290 -10.98 6.05 -1.27
CA ALA A 290 -11.67 6.37 -0.03
C ALA A 290 -12.60 7.59 -0.20
N LEU A 291 -12.19 8.63 -0.92
CA LEU A 291 -13.01 9.81 -1.20
C LEU A 291 -14.21 9.51 -2.08
N GLU A 292 -14.03 8.75 -3.15
CA GLU A 292 -15.12 8.30 -4.03
C GLU A 292 -16.13 7.46 -3.24
N ASP A 293 -15.65 6.47 -2.49
CA ASP A 293 -16.48 5.60 -1.65
C ASP A 293 -17.24 6.39 -0.59
N MET A 294 -16.60 7.37 0.06
CA MET A 294 -17.25 8.19 1.09
C MET A 294 -18.31 9.12 0.50
N SER A 295 -18.06 9.68 -0.67
CA SER A 295 -19.05 10.49 -1.38
C SER A 295 -20.30 9.67 -1.72
N LEU A 296 -20.11 8.48 -2.26
CA LEU A 296 -21.18 7.54 -2.58
C LEU A 296 -21.91 7.06 -1.31
N ALA A 297 -21.18 6.66 -0.27
CA ALA A 297 -21.76 6.25 1.01
C ALA A 297 -22.59 7.35 1.65
N THR A 298 -22.12 8.61 1.62
CA THR A 298 -22.85 9.76 2.12
C THR A 298 -24.16 9.97 1.36
N LEU A 299 -24.11 9.90 0.02
CA LEU A 299 -25.33 10.03 -0.80
C LEU A 299 -26.35 8.92 -0.52
N ILE A 300 -25.89 7.68 -0.41
CA ILE A 300 -26.74 6.52 -0.09
C ILE A 300 -27.29 6.62 1.33
N SER A 301 -26.49 7.12 2.27
CA SER A 301 -26.95 7.39 3.64
C SER A 301 -28.09 8.39 3.64
N ILE A 302 -27.95 9.53 2.96
CA ILE A 302 -29.01 10.54 2.83
C ILE A 302 -30.27 9.93 2.21
N GLY A 303 -30.15 9.20 1.11
CA GLY A 303 -31.29 8.55 0.44
C GLY A 303 -31.96 7.49 1.30
N GLY A 304 -31.18 6.58 1.91
CA GLY A 304 -31.67 5.50 2.77
C GLY A 304 -32.35 6.02 4.04
N LEU A 305 -31.77 7.03 4.69
CA LEU A 305 -32.35 7.69 5.84
C LEU A 305 -33.68 8.38 5.46
N GLY A 306 -33.70 9.11 4.34
CA GLY A 306 -34.90 9.75 3.83
C GLY A 306 -36.04 8.76 3.58
N ILE A 307 -35.75 7.63 2.89
CA ILE A 307 -36.70 6.55 2.64
C ILE A 307 -37.24 5.96 3.95
N LEU A 308 -36.33 5.65 4.89
CA LEU A 308 -36.70 5.06 6.19
C LEU A 308 -37.63 5.97 6.97
N LEU A 309 -37.31 7.29 7.03
CA LEU A 309 -38.18 8.25 7.72
C LEU A 309 -39.54 8.44 7.03
N VAL A 310 -39.59 8.44 5.68
CA VAL A 310 -40.85 8.50 4.91
C VAL A 310 -41.72 7.30 5.23
N LEU A 311 -41.16 6.10 5.23
CA LEU A 311 -41.90 4.86 5.58
C LEU A 311 -42.46 4.90 7.00
N PHE A 312 -41.65 5.40 7.95
CA PHE A 312 -42.01 5.41 9.35
C PHE A 312 -43.03 6.50 9.69
N TRP A 313 -42.85 7.72 9.20
CA TRP A 313 -43.74 8.85 9.48
C TRP A 313 -44.90 8.94 8.48
N ARG A 314 -44.96 8.10 7.45
CA ARG A 314 -45.99 8.03 6.43
C ARG A 314 -46.30 9.40 5.80
N GLY A 315 -45.26 10.16 5.48
CA GLY A 315 -45.37 11.48 4.87
C GLY A 315 -43.99 12.02 4.46
N LEU A 316 -43.96 12.96 3.50
CA LEU A 316 -42.72 13.51 2.93
C LEU A 316 -42.20 14.74 3.67
N ARG A 317 -43.10 15.54 4.28
CA ARG A 317 -42.68 16.87 4.83
C ARG A 317 -41.72 16.79 5.99
N ARG A 318 -42.02 15.97 7.00
CA ARG A 318 -41.19 15.84 8.22
C ARG A 318 -39.84 15.21 7.93
N PRO A 319 -39.77 14.11 7.12
CA PRO A 319 -38.47 13.63 6.63
C PRO A 319 -37.65 14.70 5.93
N PHE A 320 -38.28 15.49 5.06
CA PHE A 320 -37.62 16.54 4.30
C PHE A 320 -37.05 17.65 5.22
N LEU A 321 -37.75 18.07 6.26
CA LEU A 321 -37.25 19.04 7.24
C LEU A 321 -36.06 18.52 8.00
N GLU A 322 -36.06 17.24 8.37
CA GLU A 322 -34.95 16.60 9.05
C GLU A 322 -33.75 16.46 8.13
N MET A 323 -33.93 16.08 6.86
CA MET A 323 -32.85 16.02 5.88
C MET A 323 -32.19 17.40 5.64
N ILE A 324 -32.98 18.48 5.55
CA ILE A 324 -32.47 19.85 5.43
C ILE A 324 -31.59 20.18 6.64
N ARG A 325 -32.08 19.89 7.86
CA ARG A 325 -31.29 20.12 9.08
C ARG A 325 -29.96 19.39 9.04
N LEU A 326 -29.98 18.06 8.75
CA LEU A 326 -28.76 17.24 8.67
C LEU A 326 -27.78 17.72 7.60
N LEU A 327 -28.29 18.19 6.46
CA LEU A 327 -27.43 18.76 5.41
C LEU A 327 -26.76 20.04 5.89
N ILE A 328 -27.47 20.92 6.59
CA ILE A 328 -26.90 22.12 7.22
C ILE A 328 -25.86 21.74 8.26
N ASP A 329 -26.12 20.73 9.11
CA ASP A 329 -25.18 20.24 10.11
C ASP A 329 -23.89 19.75 9.47
N LEU A 330 -24.00 18.97 8.39
CA LEU A 330 -22.86 18.49 7.64
C LEU A 330 -22.02 19.62 7.04
N CYS A 331 -22.68 20.63 6.44
CA CYS A 331 -22.01 21.82 5.90
C CYS A 331 -21.27 22.60 6.99
N LEU A 332 -21.91 22.83 8.13
CA LEU A 332 -21.30 23.50 9.27
C LEU A 332 -20.12 22.70 9.83
N THR A 333 -20.25 21.39 9.91
CA THR A 333 -19.18 20.51 10.40
C THR A 333 -17.96 20.54 9.46
N PHE A 334 -18.15 20.54 8.14
CA PHE A 334 -17.05 20.73 7.19
C PHE A 334 -16.36 22.09 7.39
N GLY A 335 -17.14 23.16 7.57
CA GLY A 335 -16.58 24.51 7.81
C GLY A 335 -15.75 24.58 9.08
N VAL A 336 -16.28 24.03 10.18
CA VAL A 336 -15.57 24.00 11.48
C VAL A 336 -14.34 23.08 11.42
N THR A 337 -14.43 21.95 10.72
CA THR A 337 -13.30 21.06 10.48
C THR A 337 -12.18 21.77 9.72
N THR A 338 -12.52 22.50 8.66
CA THR A 338 -11.55 23.28 7.88
C THR A 338 -10.92 24.38 8.73
N LEU A 339 -11.68 25.01 9.62
CA LEU A 339 -11.18 26.10 10.47
C LEU A 339 -10.23 25.61 11.57
N PHE A 340 -10.53 24.48 12.22
CA PHE A 340 -9.79 24.02 13.40
C PHE A 340 -8.76 22.92 13.10
N VAL A 341 -8.99 22.10 12.09
CA VAL A 341 -8.11 20.98 11.68
C VAL A 341 -7.37 21.31 10.39
N GLY A 342 -8.05 21.92 9.41
CA GLY A 342 -7.50 22.37 8.13
C GLY A 342 -7.36 21.26 7.08
N HIS A 343 -7.43 20.01 7.46
CA HIS A 343 -7.26 18.89 6.55
C HIS A 343 -8.12 17.67 6.94
N LEU A 344 -8.26 16.74 6.00
CA LEU A 344 -8.82 15.42 6.22
C LEU A 344 -7.79 14.34 5.88
N ASN A 345 -7.77 13.29 6.68
CA ASN A 345 -6.97 12.08 6.46
C ASN A 345 -7.89 10.88 6.14
N ILE A 346 -7.31 9.74 5.81
CA ILE A 346 -8.05 8.53 5.42
C ILE A 346 -9.02 8.01 6.50
N LEU A 347 -8.76 8.28 7.78
CA LEU A 347 -9.65 7.91 8.88
C LEU A 347 -10.74 8.94 9.06
N SER A 348 -10.36 10.23 9.07
CA SER A 348 -11.28 11.32 9.34
C SER A 348 -12.28 11.55 8.20
N VAL A 349 -11.98 11.16 6.95
CA VAL A 349 -12.91 11.27 5.82
C VAL A 349 -14.22 10.50 6.02
N THR A 350 -14.22 9.47 6.88
CA THR A 350 -15.41 8.68 7.21
C THR A 350 -16.43 9.40 8.08
N PHE A 351 -16.12 10.59 8.60
CA PHE A 351 -16.98 11.31 9.54
C PHE A 351 -18.38 11.63 8.96
N ALA A 352 -18.48 11.91 7.65
CA ALA A 352 -19.74 12.39 7.06
C ALA A 352 -20.89 11.37 7.14
N PRO A 353 -20.78 10.13 6.64
CA PRO A 353 -21.83 9.11 6.83
C PRO A 353 -22.04 8.73 8.30
N LEU A 354 -20.97 8.77 9.13
CA LEU A 354 -21.08 8.50 10.56
C LEU A 354 -21.93 9.56 11.26
N LEU A 355 -21.66 10.85 10.97
CA LEU A 355 -22.42 11.97 11.53
C LEU A 355 -23.90 11.95 11.11
N LEU A 356 -24.18 11.61 9.84
CA LEU A 356 -25.56 11.45 9.35
C LEU A 356 -26.31 10.36 10.11
N GLY A 357 -25.67 9.19 10.32
CA GLY A 357 -26.25 8.07 11.03
C GLY A 357 -26.52 8.32 12.50
N LEU A 358 -25.63 9.04 13.20
CA LEU A 358 -25.79 9.38 14.62
C LEU A 358 -26.60 10.65 14.85
N GLY A 359 -26.49 11.63 13.96
CA GLY A 359 -27.10 12.96 14.13
C GLY A 359 -28.61 12.98 13.87
N ILE A 360 -29.12 12.03 13.11
CA ILE A 360 -30.56 11.94 12.80
C ILE A 360 -31.42 11.62 14.02
N ASP A 361 -30.88 10.93 15.01
CA ASP A 361 -31.56 10.41 16.19
C ASP A 361 -32.24 11.55 16.98
N TYR A 362 -31.62 12.71 17.06
CA TYR A 362 -32.22 13.88 17.75
C TYR A 362 -33.51 14.34 17.08
N GLY A 363 -33.56 14.39 15.76
CA GLY A 363 -34.76 14.72 14.99
C GLY A 363 -35.83 13.65 15.11
N VAL A 364 -35.45 12.38 15.13
CA VAL A 364 -36.38 11.25 15.36
C VAL A 364 -37.12 11.41 16.69
N HIS A 365 -36.39 11.70 17.77
CA HIS A 365 -36.99 11.91 19.08
C HIS A 365 -37.86 13.17 19.13
N TRP A 366 -37.45 14.26 18.46
CA TRP A 366 -38.22 15.47 18.32
C TRP A 366 -39.57 15.21 17.64
N PHE A 367 -39.55 14.60 16.48
CA PHE A 367 -40.77 14.34 15.72
C PHE A 367 -41.65 13.27 16.38
N ALA A 368 -41.08 12.25 17.02
CA ALA A 368 -41.81 11.27 17.81
C ALA A 368 -42.64 11.96 18.91
N ARG A 369 -42.01 12.88 19.65
CA ARG A 369 -42.64 13.67 20.70
C ARG A 369 -43.64 14.67 20.14
N TYR A 370 -43.31 15.32 19.03
CA TYR A 370 -44.22 16.27 18.38
C TYR A 370 -45.49 15.59 17.91
N MET A 371 -45.43 14.39 17.34
CA MET A 371 -46.62 13.60 16.97
C MET A 371 -47.43 13.09 18.17
N GLU A 372 -46.78 12.85 19.33
CA GLU A 372 -47.48 12.49 20.56
C GLU A 372 -48.26 13.67 21.08
N GLU A 373 -47.70 14.89 21.14
CA GLU A 373 -48.41 16.10 21.53
C GLU A 373 -49.51 16.50 20.52
N GLU A 374 -49.28 16.27 19.20
CA GLU A 374 -50.31 16.44 18.15
C GLU A 374 -51.53 15.56 18.39
N LYS A 375 -51.34 14.31 18.82
CA LYS A 375 -52.46 13.39 19.18
C LYS A 375 -53.17 13.81 20.43
N ARG A 376 -52.52 14.48 21.40
CA ARG A 376 -53.15 15.01 22.60
C ARG A 376 -53.94 16.27 22.36
N GLY A 377 -53.66 16.96 21.25
CA GLY A 377 -54.27 18.24 20.88
C GLY A 377 -53.53 19.42 21.56
N PHE A 378 -53.29 20.47 20.79
CA PHE A 378 -52.70 21.72 21.29
C PHE A 378 -53.31 22.91 20.56
N ALA A 379 -53.41 24.04 21.27
CA ALA A 379 -54.07 25.23 20.72
C ALA A 379 -53.15 25.94 19.68
N SER A 380 -51.83 25.83 19.80
CA SER A 380 -50.89 26.42 18.86
C SER A 380 -49.59 25.63 18.73
N LYS A 381 -48.95 25.72 17.56
CA LYS A 381 -47.61 25.13 17.37
C LYS A 381 -46.60 25.58 18.41
N LYS A 382 -46.65 26.85 18.82
CA LYS A 382 -45.72 27.44 19.82
C LYS A 382 -45.88 26.73 21.18
N GLU A 383 -47.13 26.43 21.57
CA GLU A 383 -47.44 25.71 22.80
C GLU A 383 -46.89 24.28 22.80
N ALA A 384 -47.10 23.55 21.70
CA ALA A 384 -46.55 22.20 21.53
C ALA A 384 -45.02 22.19 21.60
N LEU A 385 -44.37 23.10 20.90
CA LEU A 385 -42.89 23.24 20.93
C LEU A 385 -42.37 23.62 22.33
N GLY A 386 -43.10 24.49 23.08
CA GLY A 386 -42.81 24.81 24.47
C GLY A 386 -42.83 23.59 25.37
N ALA A 387 -43.91 22.79 25.28
CA ALA A 387 -44.05 21.55 26.05
C ALA A 387 -42.97 20.51 25.74
N ILE A 388 -42.56 20.38 24.45
CA ILE A 388 -41.48 19.52 24.01
C ILE A 388 -40.13 20.01 24.54
N MET A 389 -39.86 21.32 24.42
CA MET A 389 -38.62 21.91 24.90
C MET A 389 -38.44 21.72 26.40
N ASP A 390 -39.48 21.90 27.21
CA ASP A 390 -39.38 21.69 28.66
C ASP A 390 -39.19 20.23 29.07
N LYS A 391 -39.77 19.29 28.34
CA LYS A 391 -39.77 17.83 28.68
C LYS A 391 -38.69 17.01 27.99
N LEU A 392 -38.38 17.32 26.72
CA LEU A 392 -37.44 16.54 25.88
C LEU A 392 -36.05 17.12 25.82
N ALA A 393 -35.88 18.44 25.71
CA ALA A 393 -34.60 19.07 25.47
C ALA A 393 -33.54 18.77 26.55
N PRO A 394 -33.84 18.63 27.84
CA PRO A 394 -32.88 18.23 28.84
C PRO A 394 -32.29 16.84 28.57
N GLY A 395 -33.15 15.90 28.12
CA GLY A 395 -32.73 14.55 27.72
C GLY A 395 -31.87 14.51 26.48
N LEU A 396 -32.24 15.33 25.45
CA LEU A 396 -31.46 15.46 24.22
C LEU A 396 -30.10 16.11 24.44
N LEU A 397 -30.02 17.16 25.29
CA LEU A 397 -28.76 17.77 25.67
C LEU A 397 -27.83 16.78 26.38
N LEU A 398 -28.40 15.93 27.25
CA LEU A 398 -27.66 14.89 27.95
C LEU A 398 -27.14 13.86 26.97
N ALA A 399 -27.99 13.37 26.07
CA ALA A 399 -27.62 12.43 25.01
C ALA A 399 -26.54 13.04 24.08
N GLY A 400 -26.71 14.30 23.66
CA GLY A 400 -25.74 15.01 22.84
C GLY A 400 -24.39 15.18 23.54
N LEU A 401 -24.38 15.53 24.82
CA LEU A 401 -23.14 15.64 25.58
C LEU A 401 -22.47 14.26 25.75
N THR A 402 -23.26 13.21 25.96
CA THR A 402 -22.73 11.84 26.00
C THR A 402 -22.08 11.44 24.68
N ALA A 403 -22.71 11.77 23.55
CA ALA A 403 -22.17 11.53 22.23
C ALA A 403 -20.83 12.29 21.98
N VAL A 404 -20.77 13.57 22.34
CA VAL A 404 -19.53 14.36 22.30
C VAL A 404 -18.43 13.71 23.17
N LEU A 405 -18.79 13.34 24.41
CA LEU A 405 -17.87 12.71 25.34
C LEU A 405 -17.42 11.30 24.91
N SER A 406 -18.17 10.60 24.06
CA SER A 406 -17.76 9.29 23.52
C SER A 406 -16.61 9.39 22.52
N PHE A 407 -16.49 10.54 21.82
CA PHE A 407 -15.40 10.81 20.89
C PHE A 407 -14.17 11.46 21.52
N LEU A 408 -14.33 12.11 22.67
CA LEU A 408 -13.24 12.82 23.34
C LEU A 408 -12.05 11.90 23.73
N PRO A 409 -12.25 10.64 24.15
CA PRO A 409 -11.17 9.71 24.47
C PRO A 409 -10.21 9.46 23.30
N LEU A 410 -10.66 9.59 22.05
CA LEU A 410 -9.80 9.50 20.87
C LEU A 410 -8.69 10.56 20.87
N VAL A 411 -8.98 11.74 21.41
CA VAL A 411 -8.02 12.86 21.53
C VAL A 411 -6.85 12.53 22.47
N LEU A 412 -7.07 11.63 23.43
CA LEU A 412 -6.06 11.21 24.42
C LEU A 412 -5.17 10.04 23.94
N THR A 413 -5.42 9.51 22.75
CA THR A 413 -4.71 8.31 22.27
C THR A 413 -3.25 8.56 21.89
N GLY A 414 -2.89 9.80 21.56
CA GLY A 414 -1.57 10.19 21.05
C GLY A 414 -1.34 9.86 19.57
N PHE A 415 -2.25 9.15 18.90
CA PHE A 415 -2.19 8.88 17.47
C PHE A 415 -2.96 9.96 16.70
N LYS A 416 -2.26 10.78 15.89
CA LYS A 416 -2.80 12.00 15.26
C LYS A 416 -4.08 11.72 14.44
N GLY A 417 -4.12 10.66 13.66
CA GLY A 417 -5.30 10.31 12.85
C GLY A 417 -6.57 10.06 13.68
N LEU A 418 -6.44 9.42 14.85
CA LEU A 418 -7.55 9.20 15.79
C LEU A 418 -7.94 10.48 16.51
N VAL A 419 -6.96 11.29 16.89
CA VAL A 419 -7.17 12.60 17.53
C VAL A 419 -8.03 13.48 16.63
N GLU A 420 -7.69 13.60 15.37
CA GLU A 420 -8.42 14.41 14.38
C GLU A 420 -9.84 13.87 14.16
N LEU A 421 -10.01 12.57 13.96
CA LEU A 421 -11.34 11.96 13.86
C LEU A 421 -12.20 12.25 15.09
N GLY A 422 -11.62 12.12 16.30
CA GLY A 422 -12.29 12.39 17.57
C GLY A 422 -12.75 13.84 17.69
N ILE A 423 -11.90 14.79 17.33
CA ILE A 423 -12.22 16.22 17.33
C ILE A 423 -13.34 16.52 16.33
N ILE A 424 -13.24 16.03 15.10
CA ILE A 424 -14.23 16.27 14.03
C ILE A 424 -15.60 15.71 14.41
N CYS A 425 -15.65 14.46 14.87
CA CYS A 425 -16.91 13.83 15.30
C CYS A 425 -17.49 14.51 16.53
N ALA A 426 -16.68 14.88 17.52
CA ALA A 426 -17.15 15.61 18.72
C ALA A 426 -17.75 16.99 18.35
N MET A 427 -17.09 17.75 17.47
CA MET A 427 -17.58 19.03 16.97
C MET A 427 -18.88 18.85 16.16
N GLY A 428 -18.93 17.85 15.27
CA GLY A 428 -20.12 17.53 14.49
C GLY A 428 -21.31 17.17 15.37
N MET A 429 -21.13 16.32 16.39
CA MET A 429 -22.20 15.97 17.34
C MET A 429 -22.65 17.15 18.18
N ALA A 430 -21.73 18.05 18.55
CA ALA A 430 -22.09 19.29 19.26
C ALA A 430 -22.94 20.21 18.36
N ILE A 431 -22.54 20.40 17.09
CA ILE A 431 -23.32 21.15 16.09
C ILE A 431 -24.71 20.56 15.92
N THR A 432 -24.82 19.24 15.68
CA THR A 432 -26.08 18.52 15.49
C THR A 432 -26.99 18.65 16.71
N THR A 433 -26.43 18.55 17.93
CA THR A 433 -27.21 18.78 19.16
C THR A 433 -27.75 20.21 19.23
N LEU A 434 -26.92 21.21 18.92
CA LEU A 434 -27.32 22.61 18.95
C LEU A 434 -28.38 22.92 17.89
N THR A 435 -28.22 22.43 16.67
CA THR A 435 -29.17 22.66 15.56
C THR A 435 -30.51 21.93 15.77
N SER A 436 -30.48 20.74 16.41
CA SER A 436 -31.71 20.04 16.77
C SER A 436 -32.53 20.83 17.77
N LEU A 437 -31.90 21.59 18.65
CA LEU A 437 -32.57 22.43 19.63
C LEU A 437 -32.87 23.83 19.12
N SER A 438 -32.17 24.33 18.09
CA SER A 438 -32.33 25.68 17.56
C SER A 438 -33.00 25.76 16.20
N LEU A 439 -32.52 25.02 15.22
CA LEU A 439 -33.00 25.07 13.85
C LEU A 439 -34.26 24.26 13.61
N LEU A 440 -34.36 23.07 14.19
CA LEU A 440 -35.50 22.15 13.94
C LEU A 440 -36.85 22.75 14.40
N PRO A 441 -37.00 23.37 15.59
CA PRO A 441 -38.23 24.05 15.95
C PRO A 441 -38.64 25.18 15.00
N ALA A 442 -37.65 25.94 14.49
CA ALA A 442 -37.90 27.02 13.52
C ALA A 442 -38.40 26.43 12.17
N LEU A 443 -37.78 25.33 11.69
CA LEU A 443 -38.23 24.64 10.48
C LEU A 443 -39.70 24.09 10.63
N ILE A 444 -40.03 23.51 11.79
CA ILE A 444 -41.38 23.02 12.09
C ILE A 444 -42.41 24.18 12.05
N LEU A 445 -42.07 25.33 12.64
CA LEU A 445 -42.94 26.52 12.63
C LEU A 445 -43.19 27.02 11.21
N LEU A 446 -42.14 27.08 10.38
CA LEU A 446 -42.23 27.62 9.02
C LEU A 446 -42.95 26.68 8.06
N PHE A 447 -42.61 25.41 8.08
CA PHE A 447 -42.95 24.50 6.97
C PHE A 447 -43.87 23.34 7.33
N ASP A 448 -44.02 22.95 8.63
CA ASP A 448 -44.95 21.87 8.98
C ASP A 448 -46.42 22.40 9.08
N LYS A 449 -47.35 21.55 8.67
CA LYS A 449 -48.79 21.80 8.80
C LYS A 449 -49.41 20.73 9.70
N PRO A 450 -49.48 20.94 11.01
CA PRO A 450 -50.06 19.97 11.92
C PRO A 450 -51.55 19.78 11.63
N ARG A 451 -52.07 18.58 11.87
CA ARG A 451 -53.49 18.30 11.89
C ARG A 451 -54.06 18.78 13.24
N LEU A 452 -54.44 20.06 13.30
CA LEU A 452 -55.08 20.63 14.50
C LEU A 452 -56.40 19.92 14.78
N ARG A 453 -56.49 19.21 15.91
CA ARG A 453 -57.76 18.72 16.47
C ARG A 453 -58.29 19.78 17.45
N VAL A 454 -59.45 20.34 17.17
CA VAL A 454 -60.05 21.43 17.91
C VAL A 454 -60.55 21.00 19.29
N HIS A 455 -60.67 19.72 19.59
CA HIS A 455 -61.07 19.23 20.91
C HIS A 455 -60.01 18.33 21.53
N PRO A 456 -59.40 18.73 22.67
CA PRO A 456 -58.60 17.82 23.46
C PRO A 456 -59.50 16.68 23.95
N SER A 457 -59.13 15.45 23.57
CA SER A 457 -59.80 14.27 24.13
C SER A 457 -59.48 14.20 25.62
N PRO A 458 -60.47 14.24 26.52
CA PRO A 458 -60.18 14.24 27.98
C PRO A 458 -59.59 12.93 28.47
N LEU A 459 -59.57 11.91 27.67
CA LEU A 459 -58.93 10.62 27.96
C LEU A 459 -57.61 10.50 27.19
N SER A 460 -56.51 10.74 27.88
CA SER A 460 -55.18 10.33 27.38
C SER A 460 -55.26 8.82 27.05
N PRO A 461 -54.95 8.40 25.82
CA PRO A 461 -55.01 6.97 25.52
C PRO A 461 -54.05 6.24 26.48
N PRO A 462 -54.49 5.08 27.04
CA PRO A 462 -53.65 4.33 27.98
C PRO A 462 -52.31 4.05 27.35
N ILE A 463 -51.26 4.22 28.12
CA ILE A 463 -49.89 3.93 27.71
C ILE A 463 -49.83 2.42 27.50
N LYS A 464 -49.71 2.00 26.23
CA LYS A 464 -49.57 0.58 25.91
C LYS A 464 -48.12 0.15 26.08
N PRO A 465 -47.84 -1.00 26.72
CA PRO A 465 -46.51 -1.61 26.74
C PRO A 465 -46.13 -2.03 25.33
N PHE A 466 -44.83 -2.02 25.03
CA PHE A 466 -44.32 -2.49 23.72
C PHE A 466 -44.54 -4.01 23.56
N PHE A 467 -44.32 -4.75 24.65
CA PHE A 467 -44.77 -6.14 24.80
C PHE A 467 -45.05 -6.46 26.27
N GLU A 468 -46.03 -7.36 26.44
CA GLU A 468 -46.27 -7.96 27.75
C GLU A 468 -45.38 -9.18 27.93
N LEU A 469 -44.32 -8.99 28.73
CA LEU A 469 -43.34 -10.04 29.03
C LEU A 469 -43.87 -10.87 30.23
N THR A 470 -44.39 -12.06 29.96
CA THR A 470 -44.70 -13.01 31.04
C THR A 470 -43.37 -13.49 31.65
N ARG A 471 -43.42 -13.85 32.95
CA ARG A 471 -42.22 -14.31 33.67
C ARG A 471 -41.46 -15.43 32.99
N ARG A 472 -42.17 -16.34 32.28
CA ARG A 472 -41.56 -17.41 31.49
C ARG A 472 -40.81 -16.84 30.26
N ARG A 473 -41.34 -15.85 29.58
CA ARG A 473 -40.69 -15.20 28.40
C ARG A 473 -39.50 -14.38 28.84
N VAL A 474 -39.59 -13.69 29.99
CA VAL A 474 -38.47 -12.96 30.61
C VAL A 474 -37.32 -13.91 30.92
N LEU A 475 -37.61 -15.02 31.58
CA LEU A 475 -36.60 -16.02 31.92
C LEU A 475 -35.98 -16.63 30.66
N ALA A 476 -36.80 -16.97 29.65
CA ALA A 476 -36.31 -17.49 28.39
C ALA A 476 -35.36 -16.49 27.70
N LEU A 477 -35.73 -15.20 27.59
CA LEU A 477 -34.87 -14.16 27.01
C LEU A 477 -33.54 -13.99 27.75
N LEU A 478 -33.56 -14.04 29.10
CA LEU A 478 -32.35 -13.91 29.91
C LEU A 478 -31.46 -15.14 29.78
N VAL A 479 -32.03 -16.36 29.73
CA VAL A 479 -31.26 -17.60 29.54
C VAL A 479 -30.64 -17.66 28.12
N PHE A 480 -31.45 -17.45 27.07
CA PHE A 480 -30.92 -17.47 25.71
C PHE A 480 -29.91 -16.34 25.45
N GLY A 481 -30.23 -15.14 25.97
CA GLY A 481 -29.31 -13.98 25.86
C GLY A 481 -28.00 -14.22 26.64
N GLY A 482 -28.09 -14.85 27.81
CA GLY A 482 -26.92 -15.23 28.64
C GLY A 482 -26.07 -16.31 27.98
N ILE A 483 -26.68 -17.34 27.38
CA ILE A 483 -25.97 -18.36 26.60
C ILE A 483 -25.32 -17.71 25.39
N GLY A 484 -26.06 -16.87 24.66
CA GLY A 484 -25.52 -16.12 23.52
C GLY A 484 -24.35 -15.22 23.92
N PHE A 485 -24.43 -14.57 25.08
CA PHE A 485 -23.33 -13.74 25.62
C PHE A 485 -22.09 -14.59 25.92
N ALA A 486 -22.25 -15.72 26.63
CA ALA A 486 -21.13 -16.62 26.97
C ALA A 486 -20.46 -17.19 25.72
N PHE A 487 -21.25 -17.63 24.73
CA PHE A 487 -20.74 -18.10 23.44
C PHE A 487 -20.00 -16.97 22.68
N SER A 488 -20.54 -15.75 22.72
CA SER A 488 -19.93 -14.59 22.08
C SER A 488 -18.61 -14.17 22.72
N VAL A 489 -18.52 -14.22 24.04
CA VAL A 489 -17.27 -13.98 24.77
C VAL A 489 -16.22 -15.04 24.39
N TRP A 490 -16.63 -16.32 24.31
CA TRP A 490 -15.73 -17.35 23.80
C TRP A 490 -15.29 -17.10 22.36
N GLY A 491 -16.21 -16.73 21.45
CA GLY A 491 -15.90 -16.37 20.07
C GLY A 491 -14.95 -15.17 19.95
N ALA A 492 -15.12 -14.17 20.81
CA ALA A 492 -14.27 -12.97 20.86
C ALA A 492 -12.79 -13.32 21.10
N THR A 493 -12.49 -14.35 21.91
CA THR A 493 -11.10 -14.79 22.16
C THR A 493 -10.43 -15.43 20.93
N LYS A 494 -11.21 -15.77 19.91
CA LYS A 494 -10.73 -16.36 18.64
C LYS A 494 -10.56 -15.35 17.51
N VAL A 495 -11.04 -14.12 17.67
CA VAL A 495 -10.89 -13.07 16.68
C VAL A 495 -9.43 -12.62 16.61
N ARG A 496 -8.84 -12.70 15.43
CA ARG A 496 -7.47 -12.26 15.16
C ARG A 496 -7.44 -10.82 14.68
N PHE A 497 -6.31 -10.14 14.89
CA PHE A 497 -6.10 -8.81 14.38
C PHE A 497 -5.25 -8.88 13.09
N ASP A 498 -5.81 -8.44 11.96
CA ASP A 498 -5.13 -8.35 10.68
C ASP A 498 -4.51 -6.95 10.53
N LEU A 499 -3.18 -6.89 10.57
CA LEU A 499 -2.39 -5.65 10.42
C LEU A 499 -1.92 -5.43 8.99
N ASN A 500 -2.25 -6.33 8.04
CA ASN A 500 -1.83 -6.20 6.66
C ASN A 500 -2.59 -5.08 5.94
N MET A 501 -1.89 -3.98 5.63
CA MET A 501 -2.48 -2.81 4.99
C MET A 501 -2.96 -3.07 3.55
N LEU A 502 -2.33 -4.01 2.82
CA LEU A 502 -2.77 -4.37 1.47
C LEU A 502 -4.13 -5.10 1.47
N HIS A 503 -4.48 -5.78 2.57
CA HIS A 503 -5.79 -6.41 2.70
C HIS A 503 -6.92 -5.39 2.86
N LEU A 504 -6.60 -4.16 3.28
CA LEU A 504 -7.57 -3.09 3.44
C LEU A 504 -7.90 -2.39 2.13
N GLN A 505 -6.97 -2.40 1.17
CA GLN A 505 -7.13 -1.72 -0.11
C GLN A 505 -8.01 -2.49 -1.08
N SER A 506 -8.57 -1.79 -2.06
CA SER A 506 -9.31 -2.44 -3.15
C SER A 506 -8.36 -3.27 -4.03
N PRO A 507 -8.63 -4.57 -4.22
CA PRO A 507 -7.76 -5.44 -5.03
C PRO A 507 -7.79 -5.12 -6.53
N LYS A 508 -8.69 -4.23 -6.97
CA LYS A 508 -8.85 -3.83 -8.38
C LYS A 508 -8.08 -2.56 -8.72
N VAL A 509 -7.56 -1.86 -7.74
CA VAL A 509 -6.78 -0.63 -7.95
C VAL A 509 -5.45 -0.96 -8.63
N GLU A 510 -5.08 -0.18 -9.63
CA GLU A 510 -3.92 -0.43 -10.48
C GLU A 510 -2.63 -0.57 -9.67
N SER A 511 -2.34 0.36 -8.77
CA SER A 511 -1.12 0.33 -7.96
C SER A 511 -1.01 -0.93 -7.08
N VAL A 512 -2.14 -1.40 -6.54
CA VAL A 512 -2.20 -2.63 -5.73
C VAL A 512 -1.99 -3.88 -6.58
N VAL A 513 -2.55 -3.91 -7.80
CA VAL A 513 -2.37 -5.03 -8.74
C VAL A 513 -0.91 -5.17 -9.14
N TRP A 514 -0.25 -4.06 -9.48
CA TRP A 514 1.15 -4.09 -9.91
C TRP A 514 2.11 -4.34 -8.75
N GLU A 515 1.81 -3.85 -7.54
CA GLU A 515 2.59 -4.17 -6.34
C GLU A 515 2.58 -5.68 -6.05
N LYS A 516 1.39 -6.31 -6.08
CA LYS A 516 1.28 -7.76 -5.90
C LYS A 516 2.04 -8.55 -6.96
N LYS A 517 1.97 -8.13 -8.22
CA LYS A 517 2.73 -8.77 -9.30
C LYS A 517 4.24 -8.69 -9.08
N LEU A 518 4.75 -7.55 -8.61
CA LEU A 518 6.16 -7.39 -8.28
C LEU A 518 6.57 -8.31 -7.12
N LEU A 519 5.77 -8.38 -6.06
CA LEU A 519 6.03 -9.24 -4.90
C LEU A 519 5.98 -10.73 -5.25
N GLU A 520 5.05 -11.16 -6.11
CA GLU A 520 4.91 -12.57 -6.50
C GLU A 520 5.91 -13.00 -7.57
N GLY A 521 6.31 -12.09 -8.44
CA GLY A 521 7.12 -12.37 -9.62
C GLY A 521 8.60 -11.99 -9.52
N SER A 522 9.00 -11.30 -8.47
CA SER A 522 10.39 -10.86 -8.28
C SER A 522 10.74 -10.77 -6.80
N GLU A 523 12.01 -10.94 -6.47
CA GLU A 523 12.55 -10.66 -5.14
C GLU A 523 12.69 -9.12 -4.89
N LEU A 524 12.12 -8.29 -5.76
CA LEU A 524 12.18 -6.83 -5.66
C LEU A 524 10.94 -6.34 -4.92
N SER A 525 11.13 -5.74 -3.77
CA SER A 525 10.10 -4.94 -3.09
C SER A 525 10.23 -3.48 -3.54
N SER A 526 9.11 -2.80 -3.78
CA SER A 526 9.12 -1.34 -3.98
C SER A 526 9.37 -0.58 -2.67
N ILE A 527 9.30 -1.28 -1.54
CA ILE A 527 9.38 -0.77 -0.17
C ILE A 527 10.67 -1.24 0.46
N TYR A 528 11.45 -0.32 1.01
CA TYR A 528 12.77 -0.58 1.60
C TYR A 528 13.00 0.24 2.88
N GLY A 529 13.85 -0.30 3.76
CA GLY A 529 14.36 0.41 4.93
C GLY A 529 15.48 1.37 4.53
N GLU A 530 15.69 2.43 5.28
CA GLU A 530 16.68 3.46 5.03
C GLU A 530 17.50 3.74 6.30
N ILE A 531 18.81 3.86 6.11
CA ILE A 531 19.74 4.22 7.18
C ILE A 531 20.59 5.39 6.68
N LEU A 532 20.78 6.39 7.54
CA LEU A 532 21.60 7.56 7.25
C LEU A 532 22.99 7.40 7.88
N SER A 533 24.01 7.92 7.20
CA SER A 533 25.39 7.87 7.66
C SER A 533 26.15 9.13 7.27
N HIS A 534 27.10 9.56 8.10
CA HIS A 534 27.84 10.81 7.92
C HIS A 534 29.23 10.61 7.27
N SER A 535 29.64 9.37 7.03
CA SER A 535 30.93 9.08 6.42
C SER A 535 30.91 7.78 5.62
N LEU A 536 31.74 7.66 4.59
CA LEU A 536 31.92 6.43 3.82
C LEU A 536 32.39 5.24 4.67
N ARG A 537 33.17 5.47 5.69
CA ARG A 537 33.59 4.42 6.62
C ARG A 537 32.39 3.82 7.36
N GLU A 538 31.52 4.68 7.84
CA GLU A 538 30.28 4.27 8.50
C GLU A 538 29.34 3.55 7.52
N VAL A 539 29.18 4.06 6.28
CA VAL A 539 28.41 3.39 5.23
C VAL A 539 28.92 1.97 5.02
N ARG A 540 30.23 1.78 4.87
CA ARG A 540 30.84 0.45 4.66
C ARG A 540 30.59 -0.49 5.83
N GLN A 541 30.80 -0.03 7.07
CA GLN A 541 30.57 -0.84 8.26
C GLN A 541 29.10 -1.27 8.39
N LYS A 542 28.17 -0.32 8.20
CA LYS A 542 26.75 -0.59 8.27
C LYS A 542 26.30 -1.49 7.11
N THR A 543 26.80 -1.28 5.89
CA THR A 543 26.49 -2.13 4.73
C THR A 543 26.87 -3.58 4.97
N MET A 544 28.09 -3.85 5.46
CA MET A 544 28.53 -5.21 5.78
C MET A 544 27.69 -5.85 6.89
N ALA A 545 27.35 -5.09 7.94
CA ALA A 545 26.50 -5.58 9.02
C ALA A 545 25.09 -5.91 8.53
N LEU A 546 24.52 -5.07 7.66
CA LEU A 546 23.17 -5.26 7.09
C LEU A 546 23.11 -6.44 6.12
N GLU A 547 24.15 -6.65 5.29
CA GLU A 547 24.25 -7.80 4.38
C GLU A 547 24.31 -9.15 5.12
N SER A 548 24.75 -9.17 6.38
CA SER A 548 24.80 -10.38 7.21
C SER A 548 23.47 -10.73 7.89
N LEU A 549 22.47 -9.86 7.84
CA LEU A 549 21.18 -10.06 8.50
C LEU A 549 20.30 -11.06 7.69
N PRO A 550 19.67 -12.03 8.36
CA PRO A 550 18.86 -13.06 7.68
C PRO A 550 17.55 -12.53 7.07
N THR A 551 17.10 -11.34 7.49
CA THR A 551 15.88 -10.71 6.98
C THR A 551 16.13 -9.76 5.80
N VAL A 552 17.41 -9.60 5.40
CA VAL A 552 17.81 -8.68 4.33
C VAL A 552 18.14 -9.48 3.07
N SER A 553 17.55 -9.11 1.95
CA SER A 553 17.85 -9.69 0.63
C SER A 553 18.98 -8.97 -0.09
N ARG A 554 19.01 -7.64 0.05
CA ARG A 554 19.95 -6.78 -0.66
C ARG A 554 20.12 -5.45 0.06
N VAL A 555 21.34 -4.92 0.02
CA VAL A 555 21.66 -3.56 0.47
C VAL A 555 22.14 -2.74 -0.72
N GLU A 556 21.65 -1.53 -0.85
CA GLU A 556 22.10 -0.55 -1.84
C GLU A 556 22.67 0.68 -1.12
N SER A 557 23.92 0.99 -1.39
CA SER A 557 24.62 2.16 -0.84
C SER A 557 25.68 2.66 -1.83
N VAL A 558 26.31 3.78 -1.55
CA VAL A 558 27.48 4.20 -2.35
C VAL A 558 28.57 3.12 -2.33
N ASP A 559 28.77 2.42 -1.21
CA ASP A 559 29.79 1.37 -1.10
C ASP A 559 29.47 0.15 -2.00
N THR A 560 28.19 -0.20 -2.18
CA THR A 560 27.79 -1.30 -3.07
C THR A 560 27.90 -0.96 -4.55
N LEU A 561 27.97 0.35 -4.89
CA LEU A 561 28.21 0.83 -6.25
C LEU A 561 29.70 0.88 -6.58
N LEU A 562 30.56 0.89 -5.60
CA LEU A 562 32.02 0.89 -5.80
C LEU A 562 32.54 -0.55 -5.85
N PRO A 563 33.51 -0.86 -6.73
CA PRO A 563 34.17 -2.17 -6.74
C PRO A 563 34.83 -2.48 -5.41
N ARG A 564 34.71 -3.72 -4.92
CA ARG A 564 35.40 -4.20 -3.71
C ARG A 564 36.81 -4.60 -4.02
N ASP A 565 37.73 -4.51 -3.04
CA ASP A 565 39.14 -4.96 -3.10
C ASP A 565 39.91 -4.37 -4.28
N GLN A 566 39.67 -3.09 -4.56
CA GLN A 566 40.20 -2.41 -5.76
C GLN A 566 41.71 -2.43 -5.86
N GLU A 567 42.47 -2.22 -4.73
CA GLU A 567 43.91 -2.17 -4.73
C GLU A 567 44.53 -3.50 -5.18
N ASP A 568 44.03 -4.61 -4.64
CA ASP A 568 44.45 -5.96 -5.01
C ASP A 568 44.18 -6.28 -6.46
N LYS A 569 42.96 -5.92 -6.93
CA LYS A 569 42.54 -6.13 -8.32
C LYS A 569 43.34 -5.30 -9.31
N ILE A 570 43.63 -4.05 -8.97
CA ILE A 570 44.49 -3.18 -9.79
C ILE A 570 45.92 -3.74 -9.84
N ALA A 571 46.44 -4.30 -8.74
CA ALA A 571 47.76 -4.95 -8.74
C ALA A 571 47.79 -6.17 -9.68
N LEU A 572 46.71 -6.95 -9.76
CA LEU A 572 46.57 -8.06 -10.70
C LEU A 572 46.51 -7.56 -12.16
N LEU A 573 45.68 -6.54 -12.43
CA LEU A 573 45.56 -5.95 -13.78
C LEU A 573 46.86 -5.36 -14.28
N ARG A 574 47.66 -4.75 -13.41
CA ARG A 574 48.99 -4.21 -13.78
C ARG A 574 49.93 -5.27 -14.31
N LYS A 575 49.84 -6.54 -13.90
CA LYS A 575 50.62 -7.64 -14.46
C LYS A 575 50.36 -7.85 -15.95
N LEU A 576 49.18 -7.58 -16.43
CA LEU A 576 48.79 -7.66 -17.83
C LEU A 576 49.34 -6.51 -18.68
N LYS A 577 49.83 -5.43 -18.06
CA LYS A 577 50.35 -4.26 -18.78
C LYS A 577 51.43 -4.61 -19.81
N GLY A 578 52.39 -5.48 -19.43
CA GLY A 578 53.43 -5.94 -20.34
C GLY A 578 52.95 -6.75 -21.53
N VAL A 579 51.91 -7.56 -21.29
CA VAL A 579 51.25 -8.40 -22.33
C VAL A 579 50.50 -7.52 -23.34
N LEU A 580 49.71 -6.58 -22.86
CA LEU A 580 48.90 -5.68 -23.69
C LEU A 580 49.73 -4.61 -24.41
N ALA A 581 50.87 -4.20 -23.88
CA ALA A 581 51.74 -3.25 -24.53
C ALA A 581 52.31 -3.77 -25.86
N GLY A 582 52.47 -5.10 -25.99
CA GLY A 582 52.93 -5.74 -27.23
C GLY A 582 51.80 -5.93 -28.27
N MET A 583 50.56 -5.64 -27.90
CA MET A 583 49.39 -5.79 -28.78
C MET A 583 49.02 -4.41 -29.37
N GLY A 584 49.13 -4.25 -30.69
CA GLY A 584 48.71 -3.02 -31.41
C GLY A 584 47.21 -2.80 -31.37
N GLY A 585 46.73 -1.60 -31.72
CA GLY A 585 45.28 -1.35 -31.92
C GLY A 585 44.76 -2.15 -33.13
N LEU A 586 43.64 -2.87 -32.93
CA LEU A 586 42.96 -3.57 -34.03
C LEU A 586 42.33 -2.51 -35.00
N ARG A 587 42.74 -2.51 -36.23
CA ARG A 587 42.10 -1.71 -37.28
C ARG A 587 41.15 -2.64 -38.03
N LEU A 588 39.88 -2.26 -38.14
CA LEU A 588 38.90 -3.06 -38.85
C LEU A 588 39.36 -3.27 -40.31
N PRO A 589 39.30 -4.50 -40.81
CA PRO A 589 39.71 -4.82 -42.15
C PRO A 589 38.85 -4.14 -43.22
N GLY A 590 39.46 -3.63 -44.28
CA GLY A 590 38.76 -2.96 -45.37
C GLY A 590 38.81 -3.71 -46.71
N ASN A 591 39.44 -4.91 -46.75
CA ASN A 591 39.72 -5.60 -47.97
C ASN A 591 38.79 -6.79 -48.21
N SER A 592 38.60 -7.15 -49.49
CA SER A 592 37.87 -8.35 -49.91
C SER A 592 38.59 -9.62 -49.38
N ILE A 593 37.85 -10.53 -48.76
CA ILE A 593 38.37 -11.78 -48.22
C ILE A 593 38.69 -12.73 -49.40
N ASN A 594 39.93 -13.27 -49.42
CA ASN A 594 40.31 -14.29 -50.37
C ASN A 594 39.68 -15.63 -49.97
N ARG A 595 38.61 -16.00 -50.59
CA ARG A 595 37.84 -17.24 -50.32
C ARG A 595 38.70 -18.50 -50.51
N GLU A 596 39.50 -18.57 -51.56
CA GLU A 596 40.34 -19.76 -51.85
C GLU A 596 41.39 -20.00 -50.76
N GLU A 597 41.99 -18.92 -50.21
CA GLU A 597 42.96 -18.99 -49.15
C GLU A 597 42.31 -19.42 -47.81
N LEU A 598 41.11 -18.86 -47.50
CA LEU A 598 40.34 -19.26 -46.35
C LEU A 598 39.96 -20.75 -46.38
N GLU A 599 39.55 -21.23 -47.56
CA GLU A 599 39.17 -22.64 -47.78
C GLU A 599 40.43 -23.57 -47.61
N LYS A 600 41.59 -23.15 -48.07
CA LYS A 600 42.84 -23.91 -47.90
C LYS A 600 43.22 -24.02 -46.41
N ILE A 601 43.08 -22.92 -45.62
CA ILE A 601 43.37 -22.91 -44.18
C ILE A 601 42.39 -23.80 -43.43
N LEU A 602 41.09 -23.67 -43.65
CA LEU A 602 40.06 -24.53 -43.05
C LEU A 602 40.32 -26.03 -43.42
N GLY A 603 40.77 -26.29 -44.67
CA GLY A 603 41.20 -27.63 -45.08
C GLY A 603 42.39 -28.17 -44.26
N ARG A 604 43.43 -27.34 -43.98
CA ARG A 604 44.56 -27.70 -43.12
C ARG A 604 44.12 -27.96 -41.66
N ILE A 605 43.26 -27.13 -41.09
CA ILE A 605 42.71 -27.36 -39.75
C ILE A 605 41.92 -28.67 -39.70
N ARG A 606 41.06 -28.93 -40.71
CA ARG A 606 40.32 -30.19 -40.81
C ARG A 606 41.22 -31.43 -40.90
N PHE A 607 42.30 -31.34 -41.71
CA PHE A 607 43.25 -32.44 -41.88
C PHE A 607 43.92 -32.83 -40.58
N LYS A 608 44.34 -31.86 -39.74
CA LYS A 608 44.91 -32.09 -38.40
C LYS A 608 43.96 -32.85 -37.45
N MET A 609 42.66 -32.69 -37.64
CA MET A 609 41.65 -33.40 -36.84
C MET A 609 41.34 -34.80 -37.43
N LEU A 610 41.83 -35.20 -38.61
CA LEU A 610 41.67 -36.51 -39.18
C LEU A 610 42.71 -37.53 -38.68
N ASP A 611 43.89 -37.05 -38.33
CA ASP A 611 45.07 -37.88 -38.00
C ASP A 611 45.03 -38.40 -36.53
N SER A 612 44.06 -37.96 -35.75
CA SER A 612 43.93 -38.30 -34.33
C SER A 612 43.13 -39.56 -34.03
N SER A 613 42.67 -40.33 -35.08
CA SER A 613 41.88 -41.53 -34.93
C SER A 613 42.67 -42.77 -34.49
N ASP A 614 43.98 -42.75 -34.41
CA ASP A 614 44.79 -43.84 -33.90
C ASP A 614 45.41 -43.44 -32.53
N SER A 615 44.84 -43.87 -31.48
CA SER A 615 45.28 -44.36 -30.16
C SER A 615 46.54 -43.74 -29.47
N GLN A 616 47.13 -42.63 -29.89
CA GLN A 616 48.29 -42.07 -29.27
C GLN A 616 48.10 -40.84 -28.39
N TRP A 617 46.83 -40.25 -28.41
CA TRP A 617 46.61 -38.95 -27.78
C TRP A 617 46.11 -38.96 -26.34
N GLY A 618 45.85 -40.10 -25.72
CA GLY A 618 45.30 -40.15 -24.36
C GLY A 618 44.03 -39.35 -24.16
N VAL A 619 43.29 -39.04 -25.26
CA VAL A 619 42.20 -38.07 -25.33
C VAL A 619 40.93 -38.73 -24.84
N GLY A 620 40.29 -38.13 -23.86
CA GLY A 620 38.99 -38.60 -23.38
C GLY A 620 37.87 -38.40 -24.44
N LYS A 621 36.81 -39.23 -24.37
CA LYS A 621 35.65 -39.21 -25.23
C LYS A 621 35.05 -37.80 -25.57
N PRO A 622 35.11 -36.79 -24.69
CA PRO A 622 34.61 -35.44 -25.03
C PRO A 622 35.35 -34.75 -26.17
N LEU A 623 36.64 -34.87 -26.28
CA LEU A 623 37.47 -34.18 -27.29
C LEU A 623 37.28 -34.81 -28.68
N GLU A 624 37.09 -36.12 -28.78
CA GLU A 624 36.74 -36.81 -30.04
C GLU A 624 35.44 -36.29 -30.62
N VAL A 625 34.43 -36.08 -29.76
CA VAL A 625 33.12 -35.52 -30.17
C VAL A 625 33.28 -34.10 -30.71
N GLN A 626 34.09 -33.26 -30.04
CA GLN A 626 34.36 -31.89 -30.48
C GLN A 626 35.13 -31.85 -31.81
N MET A 627 36.09 -32.73 -32.00
CA MET A 627 36.82 -32.89 -33.26
C MET A 627 35.91 -33.25 -34.45
N VAL A 628 34.99 -34.19 -34.23
CA VAL A 628 33.98 -34.60 -35.22
C VAL A 628 33.08 -33.42 -35.58
N GLN A 629 32.57 -32.70 -34.55
CA GLN A 629 31.70 -31.53 -34.75
C GLN A 629 32.42 -30.42 -35.53
N ALA A 630 33.66 -30.06 -35.15
CA ALA A 630 34.42 -29.03 -35.85
C ALA A 630 34.71 -29.41 -37.30
N ARG A 631 35.06 -30.68 -37.56
CA ARG A 631 35.26 -31.21 -38.90
C ARG A 631 34.00 -31.15 -39.78
N ASP A 632 32.87 -31.53 -39.20
CA ASP A 632 31.58 -31.49 -39.89
C ASP A 632 31.16 -30.07 -40.23
N LEU A 633 31.36 -29.11 -39.30
CA LEU A 633 31.10 -27.70 -39.55
C LEU A 633 32.00 -27.12 -40.67
N ILE A 634 33.29 -27.47 -40.68
CA ILE A 634 34.19 -27.06 -41.79
C ILE A 634 33.72 -27.62 -43.11
N GLU A 635 33.29 -28.86 -43.19
CA GLU A 635 32.77 -29.46 -44.42
C GLU A 635 31.47 -28.76 -44.86
N GLN A 636 30.56 -28.49 -43.96
CA GLN A 636 29.34 -27.72 -44.23
C GLN A 636 29.66 -26.33 -44.77
N LEU A 637 30.63 -25.62 -44.16
CA LEU A 637 31.08 -24.31 -44.65
C LEU A 637 31.66 -24.37 -46.06
N ARG A 638 32.47 -25.36 -46.36
CA ARG A 638 33.01 -25.56 -47.72
C ARG A 638 31.89 -25.81 -48.72
N GLN A 639 30.91 -26.63 -48.42
CA GLN A 639 29.75 -26.85 -49.26
C GLN A 639 28.96 -25.55 -49.47
N ARG A 640 28.81 -24.71 -48.45
CA ARG A 640 28.13 -23.41 -48.53
C ARG A 640 28.91 -22.45 -49.43
N PHE A 641 30.25 -22.43 -49.34
CA PHE A 641 31.08 -21.61 -50.21
C PHE A 641 30.86 -21.93 -51.68
N HIS A 642 30.60 -23.21 -52.00
CA HIS A 642 30.38 -23.63 -53.40
C HIS A 642 28.91 -23.49 -53.85
N SER A 643 27.94 -23.56 -52.94
CA SER A 643 26.52 -23.54 -53.28
C SER A 643 25.92 -22.13 -53.35
N LEU A 644 26.52 -21.12 -52.71
CA LEU A 644 26.05 -19.76 -52.71
C LEU A 644 26.76 -18.89 -53.77
N GLU A 645 26.08 -17.84 -54.25
CA GLU A 645 26.64 -16.83 -55.15
C GLU A 645 27.87 -16.15 -54.53
N GLY A 646 28.95 -16.00 -55.26
CA GLY A 646 30.20 -15.43 -54.80
C GLY A 646 30.09 -14.05 -54.15
N SER A 647 29.21 -13.20 -54.65
CA SER A 647 28.89 -11.88 -54.11
C SER A 647 28.27 -11.98 -52.71
N ARG A 648 27.38 -12.94 -52.48
CA ARG A 648 26.70 -13.19 -51.22
C ARG A 648 27.66 -13.78 -50.17
N VAL A 649 28.52 -14.71 -50.61
CA VAL A 649 29.56 -15.27 -49.71
C VAL A 649 30.52 -14.18 -49.27
N GLN A 650 30.99 -13.33 -50.19
CA GLN A 650 31.88 -12.22 -49.87
C GLN A 650 31.27 -11.23 -48.87
N SER A 651 30.01 -10.84 -49.11
CA SER A 651 29.29 -9.93 -48.18
C SER A 651 29.08 -10.54 -46.78
N ALA A 652 28.68 -11.83 -46.71
CA ALA A 652 28.45 -12.49 -45.42
C ALA A 652 29.76 -12.70 -44.64
N LEU A 653 30.84 -13.14 -45.29
CA LEU A 653 32.16 -13.25 -44.65
C LEU A 653 32.70 -11.90 -44.22
N GLY A 654 32.54 -10.84 -45.03
CA GLY A 654 32.98 -9.47 -44.66
C GLY A 654 32.22 -8.94 -43.44
N THR A 655 30.92 -9.22 -43.33
CA THR A 655 30.13 -8.85 -42.16
C THR A 655 30.60 -9.65 -40.93
N PHE A 656 30.77 -10.96 -41.07
CA PHE A 656 31.25 -11.82 -39.97
C PHE A 656 32.67 -11.42 -39.51
N GLU A 657 33.59 -11.13 -40.44
CA GLU A 657 34.95 -10.64 -40.10
C GLU A 657 34.88 -9.34 -39.29
N LYS A 658 34.05 -8.39 -39.75
CA LYS A 658 33.86 -7.12 -39.05
C LYS A 658 33.28 -7.30 -37.66
N ASP A 659 32.31 -8.17 -37.49
CA ASP A 659 31.66 -8.45 -36.20
C ASP A 659 32.64 -9.17 -35.25
N LEU A 660 33.36 -10.20 -35.75
CA LEU A 660 34.34 -10.98 -34.95
C LEU A 660 35.55 -10.12 -34.48
N ILE A 661 36.12 -9.35 -35.39
CA ILE A 661 37.31 -8.51 -35.07
C ILE A 661 36.87 -7.27 -34.30
N GLY A 662 35.71 -6.70 -34.62
CA GLY A 662 35.13 -5.58 -33.85
C GLY A 662 34.85 -5.95 -32.39
N ASP A 663 34.22 -7.08 -32.15
CA ASP A 663 33.96 -7.58 -30.81
C ASP A 663 35.24 -7.84 -29.99
N LEU A 664 36.27 -8.40 -30.64
CA LEU A 664 37.58 -8.54 -30.00
C LEU A 664 38.25 -7.19 -29.70
N SER A 665 38.15 -6.23 -30.64
CA SER A 665 38.68 -4.87 -30.44
C SER A 665 38.05 -4.22 -29.21
N ASP A 666 36.73 -4.27 -29.09
CA ASP A 666 35.99 -3.71 -27.94
C ASP A 666 36.42 -4.34 -26.61
N LYS A 667 36.65 -5.68 -26.58
CA LYS A 667 37.15 -6.38 -25.39
C LYS A 667 38.58 -6.00 -25.01
N LEU A 668 39.48 -5.91 -25.98
CA LEU A 668 40.82 -5.45 -25.76
C LEU A 668 40.91 -3.98 -25.31
N ASP A 669 40.02 -3.13 -25.81
CA ASP A 669 39.93 -1.73 -25.39
C ASP A 669 39.45 -1.61 -23.93
N VAL A 670 38.49 -2.44 -23.52
CA VAL A 670 38.12 -2.54 -22.09
C VAL A 670 39.31 -2.99 -21.23
N LEU A 671 40.03 -4.02 -21.65
CA LEU A 671 41.26 -4.47 -20.95
C LEU A 671 42.29 -3.34 -20.83
N ARG A 672 42.59 -2.63 -21.94
CA ARG A 672 43.53 -1.51 -21.96
C ARG A 672 43.13 -0.35 -21.05
N ALA A 673 41.86 -0.01 -21.06
CA ALA A 673 41.31 1.04 -20.21
C ALA A 673 41.49 0.70 -18.71
N ASN A 674 41.31 -0.57 -18.34
CA ASN A 674 41.34 -1.03 -16.94
C ASN A 674 42.78 -1.27 -16.43
N VAL A 675 43.73 -1.69 -17.28
CA VAL A 675 45.13 -1.98 -16.88
C VAL A 675 45.88 -0.74 -16.37
N ASN A 676 45.54 0.42 -16.90
CA ASN A 676 46.08 1.70 -16.44
C ASN A 676 45.16 2.43 -15.46
N GLY A 677 44.08 1.74 -14.97
CA GLY A 677 43.08 2.31 -14.12
C GLY A 677 43.58 2.77 -12.74
N ARG A 678 42.95 3.80 -12.22
CA ARG A 678 43.01 4.24 -10.82
C ARG A 678 41.81 3.64 -10.05
N PRO A 679 41.90 3.59 -8.74
CA PRO A 679 40.71 3.24 -7.95
C PRO A 679 39.53 4.15 -8.30
N MET A 680 38.34 3.56 -8.38
CA MET A 680 37.08 4.31 -8.58
C MET A 680 36.71 4.98 -7.28
N GLY A 681 36.49 6.29 -7.30
CA GLY A 681 36.01 7.08 -6.18
C GLY A 681 34.49 7.37 -6.31
N VAL A 682 33.95 7.98 -5.26
CA VAL A 682 32.55 8.42 -5.25
C VAL A 682 32.29 9.49 -6.33
N GLU A 683 33.28 10.33 -6.60
CA GLU A 683 33.27 11.38 -7.60
C GLU A 683 33.16 10.87 -9.05
N ASP A 684 33.47 9.60 -9.28
CA ASP A 684 33.39 8.95 -10.59
C ASP A 684 31.99 8.43 -10.92
N LEU A 685 31.11 8.35 -9.91
CA LEU A 685 29.74 7.92 -10.08
C LEU A 685 28.93 8.97 -10.87
N PRO A 686 28.04 8.54 -11.78
CA PRO A 686 27.15 9.47 -12.48
C PRO A 686 26.32 10.28 -11.49
N PRO A 687 26.17 11.62 -11.65
CA PRO A 687 25.42 12.46 -10.73
C PRO A 687 24.00 11.94 -10.40
N PRO A 688 23.18 11.49 -11.37
CA PRO A 688 21.83 10.98 -11.06
C PRO A 688 21.84 9.72 -10.21
N LEU A 689 22.93 8.93 -10.24
CA LEU A 689 23.08 7.76 -9.39
C LEU A 689 23.61 8.15 -8.01
N LEU A 690 24.55 9.12 -7.95
CA LEU A 690 25.11 9.59 -6.69
C LEU A 690 24.07 10.32 -5.83
N GLU A 691 23.25 11.19 -6.41
CA GLU A 691 22.20 11.97 -5.74
C GLU A 691 21.15 11.09 -5.06
N ARG A 692 21.01 9.85 -5.50
CA ARG A 692 20.17 8.85 -4.84
C ARG A 692 20.70 8.37 -3.49
N PHE A 693 22.01 8.44 -3.29
CA PHE A 693 22.69 7.90 -2.11
C PHE A 693 23.44 8.95 -1.30
N MET A 694 23.66 10.14 -1.85
CA MET A 694 24.33 11.23 -1.16
C MET A 694 23.61 12.55 -1.45
N ASN A 695 23.24 13.27 -0.38
CA ASN A 695 22.64 14.59 -0.50
C ASN A 695 23.72 15.69 -0.60
N PRO A 696 23.36 16.95 -0.95
CA PRO A 696 24.31 18.07 -1.02
C PRO A 696 25.06 18.35 0.29
N ASN A 697 24.52 17.93 1.43
CA ASN A 697 25.12 18.07 2.75
C ASN A 697 26.09 16.93 3.12
N GLN A 698 26.47 16.10 2.16
CA GLN A 698 27.34 14.92 2.33
C GLN A 698 26.78 13.88 3.32
N LEU A 699 25.46 13.83 3.50
CA LEU A 699 24.80 12.77 4.22
C LEU A 699 24.56 11.61 3.25
N PHE A 700 24.93 10.40 3.65
CA PHE A 700 24.80 9.19 2.86
C PHE A 700 23.54 8.41 3.25
N ARG A 701 22.89 7.81 2.27
CA ARG A 701 21.71 6.96 2.44
C ARG A 701 22.05 5.51 2.06
N ILE A 702 21.70 4.58 2.92
CA ILE A 702 21.74 3.14 2.69
C ILE A 702 20.31 2.65 2.56
N ARG A 703 19.99 1.96 1.47
CA ARG A 703 18.70 1.30 1.24
C ARG A 703 18.81 -0.17 1.54
N VAL A 704 17.87 -0.71 2.31
CA VAL A 704 17.88 -2.09 2.77
C VAL A 704 16.59 -2.77 2.35
N PHE A 705 16.69 -3.76 1.47
CA PHE A 705 15.55 -4.49 0.91
C PHE A 705 15.26 -5.74 1.73
N PRO A 706 13.98 -5.96 2.09
CA PRO A 706 13.60 -7.15 2.84
C PRO A 706 13.68 -8.42 1.99
N GLN A 707 13.99 -9.55 2.63
CA GLN A 707 13.99 -10.86 1.98
C GLN A 707 12.59 -11.47 1.93
N GLU A 708 11.78 -11.20 2.94
CA GLU A 708 10.45 -11.79 3.11
C GLU A 708 9.36 -10.74 2.83
N ASN A 709 8.12 -11.20 2.69
CA ASN A 709 6.98 -10.33 2.47
C ASN A 709 6.67 -9.48 3.71
N ILE A 710 7.11 -8.22 3.73
CA ILE A 710 6.92 -7.30 4.86
C ILE A 710 5.47 -6.82 5.06
N TRP A 711 4.56 -7.15 4.18
CA TRP A 711 3.14 -6.90 4.43
C TRP A 711 2.56 -7.84 5.50
N GLU A 712 3.28 -8.90 5.87
CA GLU A 712 2.96 -9.74 7.02
C GLU A 712 3.55 -9.14 8.31
N PRO A 713 2.74 -8.87 9.32
CA PRO A 713 3.15 -8.12 10.51
C PRO A 713 4.30 -8.74 11.31
N GLU A 714 4.37 -10.08 11.35
CA GLU A 714 5.42 -10.79 12.05
C GLU A 714 6.77 -10.64 11.34
N LEU A 715 6.74 -10.75 9.99
CA LEU A 715 7.93 -10.61 9.15
C LEU A 715 8.42 -9.16 9.14
N LEU A 716 7.49 -8.19 9.01
CA LEU A 716 7.77 -6.77 9.17
C LEU A 716 8.44 -6.47 10.52
N GLY A 717 7.89 -7.01 11.62
CA GLY A 717 8.43 -6.78 12.95
C GLY A 717 9.83 -7.38 13.14
N ARG A 718 10.14 -8.53 12.51
CA ARG A 718 11.50 -9.11 12.50
C ARG A 718 12.46 -8.21 11.73
N PHE A 719 12.11 -7.85 10.50
CA PHE A 719 12.94 -6.99 9.66
C PHE A 719 13.28 -5.65 10.34
N VAL A 720 12.28 -4.95 10.92
CA VAL A 720 12.51 -3.67 11.59
C VAL A 720 13.37 -3.82 12.84
N ARG A 721 13.20 -4.91 13.62
CA ARG A 721 14.08 -5.17 14.78
C ARG A 721 15.52 -5.42 14.31
N ASP A 722 15.74 -6.22 13.29
CA ASP A 722 17.07 -6.51 12.75
C ASP A 722 17.75 -5.24 12.24
N LEU A 723 17.03 -4.38 11.48
CA LEU A 723 17.56 -3.07 11.08
C LEU A 723 18.02 -2.23 12.27
N ARG A 724 17.21 -2.19 13.34
CA ARG A 724 17.51 -1.41 14.54
C ARG A 724 18.65 -1.99 15.40
N THR A 725 19.07 -3.22 15.18
CA THR A 725 20.32 -3.75 15.80
C THR A 725 21.55 -3.10 15.20
N VAL A 726 21.50 -2.72 13.92
CA VAL A 726 22.61 -2.05 13.22
C VAL A 726 22.53 -0.54 13.42
N ASP A 727 21.32 0.02 13.29
CA ASP A 727 21.08 1.45 13.52
C ASP A 727 19.71 1.68 14.18
N PRO A 728 19.70 2.17 15.45
CA PRO A 728 18.47 2.50 16.16
C PRO A 728 17.61 3.57 15.44
N ASP A 729 18.26 4.42 14.64
CA ASP A 729 17.64 5.51 13.87
C ASP A 729 17.23 5.11 12.45
N ALA A 730 17.19 3.80 12.17
CA ALA A 730 16.66 3.29 10.89
C ALA A 730 15.25 3.82 10.60
N VAL A 731 15.02 4.26 9.37
CA VAL A 731 13.77 4.84 8.83
C VAL A 731 13.32 4.11 7.56
N GLY A 732 12.49 4.74 6.77
CA GLY A 732 11.93 4.16 5.54
C GLY A 732 10.52 3.61 5.72
N ASP A 733 9.91 3.19 4.60
CA ASP A 733 8.50 2.79 4.59
C ASP A 733 8.18 1.58 5.49
N PRO A 734 9.01 0.52 5.58
CA PRO A 734 8.78 -0.58 6.52
C PRO A 734 8.77 -0.13 7.99
N VAL A 735 9.69 0.75 8.36
CA VAL A 735 9.75 1.26 9.75
C VAL A 735 8.55 2.15 10.03
N THR A 736 8.16 2.99 9.08
CA THR A 736 6.96 3.84 9.18
C THR A 736 5.71 2.99 9.32
N LEU A 737 5.56 1.95 8.48
CA LEU A 737 4.44 1.01 8.52
C LEU A 737 4.37 0.27 9.88
N TYR A 738 5.51 -0.18 10.40
CA TYR A 738 5.59 -0.85 11.69
C TYR A 738 5.17 0.07 12.83
N VAL A 739 5.72 1.27 12.91
CA VAL A 739 5.39 2.25 13.96
C VAL A 739 3.93 2.69 13.84
N PHE A 740 3.45 2.94 12.61
CA PHE A 740 2.06 3.30 12.34
C PHE A 740 1.09 2.23 12.84
N THR A 741 1.30 0.97 12.47
CA THR A 741 0.39 -0.14 12.84
C THR A 741 0.37 -0.38 14.34
N GLN A 742 1.51 -0.27 15.01
CA GLN A 742 1.61 -0.38 16.46
C GLN A 742 0.92 0.79 17.18
N ALA A 743 1.25 2.02 16.79
CA ALA A 743 0.67 3.22 17.39
C ALA A 743 -0.86 3.27 17.19
N PHE A 744 -1.35 2.85 16.02
CA PHE A 744 -2.77 2.78 15.73
C PHE A 744 -3.48 1.73 16.60
N ARG A 745 -2.96 0.51 16.66
CA ARG A 745 -3.52 -0.58 17.49
C ARG A 745 -3.59 -0.16 18.95
N ASP A 746 -2.49 0.36 19.49
CA ASP A 746 -2.41 0.79 20.89
C ASP A 746 -3.32 2.00 21.12
N GLY A 747 -3.44 2.90 20.16
CA GLY A 747 -4.38 4.02 20.16
C GLY A 747 -5.83 3.54 20.25
N CYS A 748 -6.24 2.56 19.44
CA CYS A 748 -7.60 2.00 19.47
C CYS A 748 -7.93 1.33 20.80
N ILE A 749 -6.98 0.58 21.38
CA ILE A 749 -7.15 -0.05 22.70
C ILE A 749 -7.31 1.02 23.79
N LYS A 750 -6.44 2.03 23.80
CA LYS A 750 -6.54 3.16 24.74
C LYS A 750 -7.85 3.90 24.57
N ALA A 751 -8.26 4.20 23.31
CA ALA A 751 -9.53 4.87 23.02
C ALA A 751 -10.71 4.12 23.60
N ALA A 752 -10.76 2.80 23.40
CA ALA A 752 -11.83 1.95 23.92
C ALA A 752 -11.88 1.95 25.45
N LEU A 753 -10.75 1.79 26.12
CA LEU A 753 -10.66 1.82 27.60
C LEU A 753 -11.06 3.19 28.17
N TYR A 754 -10.54 4.26 27.58
CA TYR A 754 -10.88 5.62 28.01
C TYR A 754 -12.36 5.95 27.75
N ALA A 755 -12.93 5.51 26.62
CA ALA A 755 -14.35 5.71 26.33
C ALA A 755 -15.22 5.07 27.41
N VAL A 756 -14.97 3.80 27.76
CA VAL A 756 -15.72 3.09 28.81
C VAL A 756 -15.55 3.80 30.17
N ALA A 757 -14.32 4.22 30.53
CA ALA A 757 -14.06 4.91 31.79
C ALA A 757 -14.74 6.29 31.87
N PHE A 758 -14.60 7.12 30.83
CA PHE A 758 -15.22 8.44 30.76
C PHE A 758 -16.76 8.36 30.88
N ILE A 759 -17.33 7.40 30.15
CA ILE A 759 -18.76 7.19 30.13
C ILE A 759 -19.25 6.67 31.46
N PHE A 760 -18.55 5.74 32.10
CA PHE A 760 -18.91 5.26 33.42
C PHE A 760 -18.93 6.42 34.44
N ILE A 761 -17.90 7.26 34.44
CA ILE A 761 -17.81 8.44 35.34
C ILE A 761 -18.94 9.41 35.03
N PHE A 762 -19.19 9.70 33.74
CA PHE A 762 -20.26 10.62 33.33
C PHE A 762 -21.66 10.13 33.72
N LEU A 763 -21.95 8.85 33.51
CA LEU A 763 -23.22 8.23 33.94
C LEU A 763 -23.39 8.22 35.43
N LEU A 764 -22.32 7.95 36.16
CA LEU A 764 -22.32 7.98 37.64
C LEU A 764 -22.65 9.39 38.16
N PHE A 765 -22.03 10.41 37.57
CA PHE A 765 -22.32 11.81 37.87
C PHE A 765 -23.76 12.20 37.49
N THR A 766 -24.29 11.69 36.39
CA THR A 766 -25.63 11.99 35.86
C THR A 766 -26.73 11.32 36.69
N PHE A 767 -26.62 10.02 36.89
CA PHE A 767 -27.64 9.24 37.59
C PHE A 767 -27.51 9.34 39.11
N ARG A 768 -26.32 9.70 39.62
CA ARG A 768 -25.99 9.71 41.08
C ARG A 768 -26.34 8.41 41.79
N ASP A 769 -26.31 7.32 41.09
CA ASP A 769 -26.66 5.97 41.57
C ASP A 769 -25.90 4.91 40.80
N PHE A 770 -25.18 4.06 41.53
CA PHE A 770 -24.38 2.98 40.97
C PHE A 770 -25.21 1.96 40.20
N ARG A 771 -26.42 1.65 40.70
CA ARG A 771 -27.29 0.65 40.05
C ARG A 771 -27.70 1.08 38.63
N SER A 772 -28.16 2.33 38.48
CA SER A 772 -28.59 2.86 37.19
C SER A 772 -27.42 3.04 36.21
N THR A 773 -26.27 3.40 36.75
CA THR A 773 -25.04 3.48 35.91
C THR A 773 -24.67 2.10 35.34
N PHE A 774 -24.69 1.07 36.21
CA PHE A 774 -24.42 -0.28 35.76
C PHE A 774 -25.44 -0.79 34.76
N LEU A 775 -26.74 -0.54 35.01
CA LEU A 775 -27.84 -0.92 34.10
C LEU A 775 -27.71 -0.25 32.71
N ALA A 776 -27.24 0.99 32.66
CA ALA A 776 -27.03 1.70 31.41
C ALA A 776 -25.91 1.07 30.56
N LEU A 777 -24.92 0.41 31.20
CA LEU A 777 -23.82 -0.26 30.49
C LEU A 777 -24.16 -1.69 30.04
N VAL A 778 -25.26 -2.30 30.52
CA VAL A 778 -25.65 -3.65 30.12
C VAL A 778 -25.83 -3.82 28.63
N PRO A 779 -26.60 -2.99 27.90
CA PRO A 779 -26.78 -3.12 26.46
C PRO A 779 -25.44 -2.96 25.70
N LEU A 780 -24.57 -2.07 26.16
CA LEU A 780 -23.23 -1.89 25.59
C LEU A 780 -22.40 -3.17 25.74
N ALA A 781 -22.32 -3.72 26.95
CA ALA A 781 -21.52 -4.92 27.22
C ALA A 781 -22.03 -6.14 26.43
N VAL A 782 -23.37 -6.36 26.47
CA VAL A 782 -24.00 -7.49 25.78
C VAL A 782 -23.91 -7.33 24.27
N GLY A 783 -24.24 -6.15 23.73
CA GLY A 783 -24.21 -5.88 22.31
C GLY A 783 -22.80 -5.95 21.72
N THR A 784 -21.80 -5.41 22.42
CA THR A 784 -20.39 -5.51 22.02
C THR A 784 -19.90 -6.97 22.01
N ALA A 785 -20.23 -7.73 23.06
CA ALA A 785 -19.89 -9.16 23.10
C ALA A 785 -20.54 -9.91 21.94
N TRP A 786 -21.84 -9.71 21.66
CA TRP A 786 -22.54 -10.32 20.54
C TRP A 786 -21.90 -9.93 19.19
N THR A 787 -21.49 -8.69 19.02
CA THR A 787 -20.80 -8.22 17.81
C THR A 787 -19.48 -8.98 17.61
N LEU A 788 -18.65 -9.08 18.63
CA LEU A 788 -17.38 -9.82 18.55
C LEU A 788 -17.58 -11.32 18.32
N GLY A 789 -18.63 -11.91 18.95
CA GLY A 789 -18.99 -13.30 18.69
C GLY A 789 -19.46 -13.54 17.25
N LEU A 790 -20.25 -12.61 16.70
CA LEU A 790 -20.70 -12.66 15.31
C LEU A 790 -19.52 -12.48 14.33
N MET A 791 -18.52 -11.67 14.64
CA MET A 791 -17.30 -11.58 13.84
C MET A 791 -16.62 -12.94 13.67
N HIS A 792 -16.52 -13.72 14.77
CA HIS A 792 -15.95 -15.06 14.71
C HIS A 792 -16.76 -15.98 13.76
N LEU A 793 -18.09 -15.94 13.86
CA LEU A 793 -18.99 -16.72 12.99
C LEU A 793 -18.89 -16.30 11.51
N LEU A 794 -18.79 -15.01 11.25
CA LEU A 794 -18.68 -14.44 9.90
C LEU A 794 -17.24 -14.52 9.35
N LYS A 795 -16.28 -15.03 10.12
CA LYS A 795 -14.85 -15.10 9.79
C LYS A 795 -14.25 -13.72 9.43
N VAL A 796 -14.73 -12.66 10.06
CA VAL A 796 -14.22 -11.31 9.90
C VAL A 796 -13.16 -11.05 10.98
N ASN A 797 -11.94 -10.76 10.57
CA ASN A 797 -10.87 -10.36 11.50
C ASN A 797 -10.99 -8.88 11.88
N LEU A 798 -10.51 -8.55 13.09
CA LEU A 798 -10.25 -7.15 13.41
C LEU A 798 -9.12 -6.63 12.51
N ASN A 799 -9.27 -5.42 12.02
CA ASN A 799 -8.25 -4.74 11.23
C ASN A 799 -8.16 -3.27 11.62
N LEU A 800 -7.19 -2.57 11.04
CA LEU A 800 -6.97 -1.15 11.34
C LEU A 800 -8.21 -0.26 11.12
N ALA A 801 -9.04 -0.54 10.12
CA ALA A 801 -10.22 0.26 9.84
C ALA A 801 -11.39 -0.09 10.77
N ASN A 802 -11.71 -1.38 10.92
CA ASN A 802 -12.89 -1.80 11.67
C ASN A 802 -12.71 -1.78 13.20
N SER A 803 -11.46 -1.67 13.72
CA SER A 803 -11.21 -1.49 15.15
C SER A 803 -11.75 -0.17 15.71
N LEU A 804 -12.04 0.81 14.82
CA LEU A 804 -12.74 2.05 15.16
C LEU A 804 -14.20 1.85 15.58
N PHE A 805 -14.77 0.68 15.29
CA PHE A 805 -16.17 0.38 15.63
C PHE A 805 -16.46 0.59 17.12
N LEU A 806 -15.56 0.19 18.01
CA LEU A 806 -15.84 0.19 19.45
C LEU A 806 -16.10 1.62 19.98
N PRO A 807 -15.23 2.62 19.80
CA PRO A 807 -15.54 3.99 20.24
C PRO A 807 -16.76 4.60 19.52
N LEU A 808 -17.03 4.22 18.25
CA LEU A 808 -18.18 4.74 17.51
C LEU A 808 -19.52 4.22 18.04
N VAL A 809 -19.58 2.93 18.30
CA VAL A 809 -20.84 2.27 18.73
C VAL A 809 -21.18 2.52 20.19
N VAL A 810 -20.18 2.83 21.01
CA VAL A 810 -20.36 3.16 22.44
C VAL A 810 -21.32 4.35 22.61
N GLY A 811 -21.19 5.39 21.78
CA GLY A 811 -22.09 6.54 21.82
C GLY A 811 -23.56 6.19 21.60
N ALA A 812 -23.85 5.45 20.55
CA ALA A 812 -25.22 5.00 20.21
C ALA A 812 -25.82 4.06 21.27
N ALA A 813 -25.04 3.11 21.79
CA ALA A 813 -25.46 2.18 22.83
C ALA A 813 -26.01 2.86 24.07
N LEU A 814 -25.34 3.95 24.48
CA LEU A 814 -25.70 4.68 25.68
C LEU A 814 -26.94 5.52 25.52
N GLU A 815 -27.15 6.08 24.35
CA GLU A 815 -28.37 6.85 24.05
C GLU A 815 -29.61 5.98 24.25
N TYR A 816 -29.62 4.76 23.70
CA TYR A 816 -30.76 3.84 23.86
C TYR A 816 -30.98 3.46 25.33
N ALA A 817 -29.90 3.15 26.05
CA ALA A 817 -30.00 2.79 27.45
C ALA A 817 -30.49 3.95 28.34
N ILE A 818 -29.97 5.17 28.12
CA ILE A 818 -30.35 6.37 28.89
C ILE A 818 -31.84 6.68 28.68
N ILE A 819 -32.32 6.64 27.43
CA ILE A 819 -33.74 6.91 27.10
C ILE A 819 -34.66 5.89 27.78
N ILE A 820 -34.34 4.60 27.70
CA ILE A 820 -35.13 3.53 28.31
C ILE A 820 -35.15 3.67 29.85
N LEU A 821 -33.96 3.86 30.48
CA LEU A 821 -33.85 3.97 31.93
C LEU A 821 -34.48 5.25 32.48
N HIS A 822 -34.38 6.39 31.75
CA HIS A 822 -34.99 7.63 32.18
C HIS A 822 -36.53 7.49 32.17
N ARG A 823 -37.04 6.84 31.12
CA ARG A 823 -38.49 6.60 31.01
C ARG A 823 -39.02 5.56 32.02
N TRP A 824 -38.25 4.50 32.27
CA TRP A 824 -38.56 3.52 33.28
C TRP A 824 -38.65 4.16 34.69
N ARG A 825 -37.68 5.02 35.07
CA ARG A 825 -37.70 5.74 36.36
C ARG A 825 -38.91 6.69 36.49
N GLN A 826 -39.36 7.33 35.41
CA GLN A 826 -40.59 8.15 35.42
C GLN A 826 -41.81 7.30 35.76
N HIS A 827 -41.94 6.14 35.07
CA HIS A 827 -43.11 5.24 35.29
C HIS A 827 -43.04 4.52 36.62
N GLU A 828 -41.89 4.26 37.18
CA GLU A 828 -41.73 3.70 38.53
C GLU A 828 -42.27 4.68 39.57
N LYS A 829 -42.06 5.98 39.39
CA LYS A 829 -42.66 7.03 40.24
C LYS A 829 -44.18 7.12 40.08
N ASP A 830 -44.67 6.90 38.88
CA ASP A 830 -46.13 6.98 38.55
C ASP A 830 -46.87 5.68 38.89
N LYS A 831 -46.21 4.64 39.48
CA LYS A 831 -46.77 3.32 39.80
C LYS A 831 -47.47 2.60 38.64
N ALA A 832 -47.11 2.89 37.40
CA ALA A 832 -47.78 2.39 36.19
C ALA A 832 -47.41 0.96 35.78
N GLY A 833 -46.40 0.34 36.39
CA GLY A 833 -45.99 -1.07 36.17
C GLY A 833 -45.50 -1.39 34.73
N ILE A 834 -45.30 -0.38 33.86
CA ILE A 834 -44.88 -0.56 32.49
C ILE A 834 -43.40 -0.35 32.35
N VAL A 835 -42.62 -1.41 31.98
CA VAL A 835 -41.17 -1.34 31.85
C VAL A 835 -40.77 -0.58 30.61
N LEU A 836 -41.39 -0.80 29.46
CA LEU A 836 -41.07 -0.14 28.19
C LEU A 836 -42.34 0.30 27.45
N PRO A 837 -42.68 1.61 27.46
CA PRO A 837 -43.78 2.15 26.69
C PRO A 837 -43.56 1.98 25.18
N PHE A 838 -44.66 1.73 24.43
CA PHE A 838 -44.61 1.53 22.97
C PHE A 838 -43.97 2.71 22.23
N SER A 839 -44.30 3.95 22.61
CA SER A 839 -43.73 5.15 21.98
C SER A 839 -42.20 5.25 22.16
N THR A 840 -41.72 4.92 23.34
CA THR A 840 -40.27 4.93 23.65
C THR A 840 -39.56 3.82 22.87
N ALA A 841 -40.12 2.59 22.85
CA ALA A 841 -39.55 1.49 22.09
C ALA A 841 -39.45 1.81 20.59
N MET A 842 -40.52 2.37 20.00
CA MET A 842 -40.56 2.75 18.60
C MET A 842 -39.54 3.87 18.27
N GLY A 843 -39.35 4.83 19.18
CA GLY A 843 -38.34 5.86 19.03
C GLY A 843 -36.92 5.28 19.02
N VAL A 844 -36.62 4.37 19.96
CA VAL A 844 -35.33 3.70 20.02
C VAL A 844 -35.09 2.76 18.83
N ILE A 845 -36.12 2.02 18.40
CA ILE A 845 -36.04 1.17 17.19
C ILE A 845 -35.73 2.02 15.97
N LEU A 846 -36.44 3.14 15.78
CA LEU A 846 -36.22 4.01 14.63
C LEU A 846 -34.80 4.61 14.68
N ALA A 847 -34.35 5.13 15.84
CA ALA A 847 -33.01 5.62 16.03
C ALA A 847 -31.96 4.53 15.73
N GLY A 848 -32.12 3.32 16.25
CA GLY A 848 -31.20 2.22 15.94
C GLY A 848 -31.19 1.81 14.45
N LEU A 849 -32.35 1.84 13.77
CA LEU A 849 -32.40 1.56 12.34
C LEU A 849 -31.79 2.68 11.49
N THR A 850 -31.96 3.95 11.87
CA THR A 850 -31.32 5.09 11.20
C THR A 850 -29.82 5.03 11.33
N THR A 851 -29.30 4.79 12.52
CA THR A 851 -27.86 4.55 12.76
C THR A 851 -27.33 3.36 11.96
N THR A 852 -28.11 2.25 11.90
CA THR A 852 -27.77 1.08 11.09
C THR A 852 -27.70 1.39 9.60
N VAL A 853 -28.62 2.20 9.05
CA VAL A 853 -28.60 2.65 7.65
C VAL A 853 -27.40 3.57 7.38
N GLY A 854 -27.13 4.51 8.29
CA GLY A 854 -25.96 5.40 8.19
C GLY A 854 -24.64 4.62 8.10
N PHE A 855 -24.42 3.69 9.03
CA PHE A 855 -23.23 2.83 9.01
C PHE A 855 -23.23 1.82 7.87
N GLY A 856 -24.40 1.26 7.54
CA GLY A 856 -24.58 0.30 6.46
C GLY A 856 -24.26 0.85 5.08
N SER A 857 -24.35 2.17 4.88
CA SER A 857 -23.95 2.82 3.63
C SER A 857 -22.46 2.62 3.33
N LEU A 858 -21.61 2.47 4.35
CA LEU A 858 -20.19 2.18 4.22
C LEU A 858 -19.92 0.78 3.64
N CYS A 859 -20.89 -0.16 3.73
CA CYS A 859 -20.75 -1.52 3.15
C CYS A 859 -20.73 -1.54 1.62
N ILE A 860 -20.91 -0.41 0.95
CA ILE A 860 -20.85 -0.31 -0.52
C ILE A 860 -19.42 -0.01 -0.99
N SER A 861 -18.56 0.41 -0.08
CA SER A 861 -17.18 0.79 -0.38
C SER A 861 -16.39 -0.32 -1.08
N ALA A 862 -15.67 0.03 -2.13
CA ALA A 862 -14.69 -0.82 -2.78
C ALA A 862 -13.43 -0.99 -1.91
N HIS A 863 -13.14 -0.03 -1.03
CA HIS A 863 -12.07 -0.09 -0.05
C HIS A 863 -12.44 -1.07 1.08
N ARG A 864 -11.79 -2.24 1.13
CA ARG A 864 -12.13 -3.32 2.06
C ARG A 864 -12.10 -2.91 3.53
N GLY A 865 -11.21 -1.99 3.91
CA GLY A 865 -11.14 -1.44 5.27
C GLY A 865 -12.44 -0.72 5.63
N ILE A 866 -12.92 0.17 4.78
CA ILE A 866 -14.16 0.94 4.97
C ILE A 866 -15.37 0.01 4.94
N PHE A 867 -15.42 -0.93 3.99
CA PHE A 867 -16.44 -1.98 3.96
C PHE A 867 -16.52 -2.74 5.29
N SER A 868 -15.37 -3.18 5.83
CA SER A 868 -15.33 -3.94 7.09
C SER A 868 -15.73 -3.09 8.30
N LEU A 869 -15.41 -1.79 8.31
CA LEU A 869 -15.89 -0.84 9.31
C LEU A 869 -17.42 -0.72 9.22
N GLY A 870 -17.96 -0.49 8.03
CA GLY A 870 -19.41 -0.42 7.80
C GLY A 870 -20.14 -1.69 8.24
N LEU A 871 -19.63 -2.85 7.88
CA LEU A 871 -20.19 -4.15 8.26
C LEU A 871 -20.22 -4.31 9.78
N LEU A 872 -19.08 -4.04 10.44
CA LEU A 872 -18.97 -4.24 11.87
C LEU A 872 -19.80 -3.25 12.67
N THR A 873 -19.84 -1.99 12.26
CA THR A 873 -20.68 -0.97 12.91
C THR A 873 -22.17 -1.24 12.67
N THR A 874 -22.56 -1.76 11.52
CA THR A 874 -23.95 -2.19 11.21
C THR A 874 -24.37 -3.35 12.10
N VAL A 875 -23.57 -4.42 12.13
CA VAL A 875 -23.84 -5.59 12.99
C VAL A 875 -23.84 -5.18 14.46
N GLY A 876 -22.91 -4.32 14.85
CA GLY A 876 -22.79 -3.79 16.23
C GLY A 876 -24.04 -2.96 16.62
N SER A 877 -24.47 -2.05 15.76
CA SER A 877 -25.68 -1.23 16.00
C SER A 877 -26.91 -2.11 16.17
N LEU A 878 -27.11 -3.12 15.32
CA LEU A 878 -28.24 -4.06 15.43
C LEU A 878 -28.15 -4.93 16.71
N ALA A 879 -26.96 -5.42 17.04
CA ALA A 879 -26.76 -6.21 18.26
C ALA A 879 -27.08 -5.41 19.54
N ILE A 880 -26.62 -4.15 19.57
CA ILE A 880 -26.88 -3.24 20.70
C ILE A 880 -28.36 -2.85 20.75
N LEU A 881 -28.97 -2.56 19.61
CA LEU A 881 -30.42 -2.28 19.53
C LEU A 881 -31.22 -3.46 20.11
N ALA A 882 -30.87 -4.69 19.70
CA ALA A 882 -31.48 -5.91 20.22
C ALA A 882 -31.28 -6.06 21.75
N ALA A 883 -30.05 -5.81 22.23
CA ALA A 883 -29.76 -5.84 23.64
C ALA A 883 -30.54 -4.77 24.44
N ALA A 884 -30.68 -3.56 23.88
CA ALA A 884 -31.40 -2.46 24.52
C ALA A 884 -32.91 -2.70 24.56
N ILE A 885 -33.53 -3.24 23.48
CA ILE A 885 -35.00 -3.42 23.36
C ILE A 885 -35.48 -4.73 24.01
N LEU A 886 -34.68 -5.79 23.91
CA LEU A 886 -35.10 -7.12 24.38
C LEU A 886 -34.50 -7.45 25.74
N PHE A 887 -33.16 -7.31 25.88
CA PHE A 887 -32.46 -7.80 27.05
C PHE A 887 -32.54 -6.86 28.25
N LEU A 888 -32.38 -5.55 28.05
CA LEU A 888 -32.45 -4.57 29.15
C LEU A 888 -33.84 -4.54 29.82
N PRO A 889 -34.99 -4.47 29.10
CA PRO A 889 -36.31 -4.52 29.73
C PRO A 889 -36.57 -5.84 30.48
N ALA A 890 -36.17 -6.98 29.89
CA ALA A 890 -36.28 -8.29 30.58
C ALA A 890 -35.47 -8.33 31.88
N PHE A 891 -34.24 -7.75 31.87
CA PHE A 891 -33.40 -7.64 33.03
C PHE A 891 -34.00 -6.74 34.12
N LEU A 892 -34.53 -5.59 33.72
CA LEU A 892 -35.25 -4.67 34.62
C LEU A 892 -36.47 -5.33 35.26
N GLN A 893 -37.29 -6.04 34.50
CA GLN A 893 -38.50 -6.72 35.01
C GLN A 893 -38.11 -7.84 35.96
N PHE A 894 -37.11 -8.66 35.62
CA PHE A 894 -36.72 -9.80 36.45
C PHE A 894 -36.17 -9.39 37.83
N PHE A 895 -35.26 -8.41 37.89
CA PHE A 895 -34.54 -8.06 39.08
C PHE A 895 -35.20 -6.99 39.93
N PHE A 896 -36.07 -6.12 39.37
CA PHE A 896 -36.61 -4.96 40.05
C PHE A 896 -38.13 -4.99 40.26
N GLU A 897 -38.92 -5.72 39.44
CA GLU A 897 -40.34 -5.87 39.63
C GLU A 897 -40.74 -7.13 40.43
N SER A 898 -39.89 -8.16 40.41
CA SER A 898 -40.15 -9.41 41.16
C SER A 898 -40.24 -9.21 42.70
N ASN A 899 -39.71 -8.09 43.22
CA ASN A 899 -39.75 -7.79 44.69
C ASN A 899 -41.01 -7.04 45.13
N LYS A 900 -41.91 -6.60 44.22
CA LYS A 900 -43.13 -5.86 44.58
C LYS A 900 -44.41 -6.71 44.66
N GLY A 901 -44.29 -8.02 44.55
CA GLY A 901 -45.43 -8.91 44.42
C GLY A 901 -45.72 -9.81 45.63
N LYS A 902 -45.96 -9.25 46.84
CA LYS A 902 -46.91 -9.84 47.78
C LYS A 902 -47.93 -8.76 48.11
N PRO A 903 -49.24 -8.96 47.80
CA PRO A 903 -50.28 -8.13 48.38
C PRO A 903 -50.19 -8.28 49.88
N PRO A 904 -50.42 -7.22 50.69
CA PRO A 904 -50.57 -7.36 52.12
C PRO A 904 -51.73 -8.34 52.36
N ASP A 905 -51.47 -9.37 53.16
CA ASP A 905 -52.47 -10.27 53.66
C ASP A 905 -53.66 -9.47 54.14
N SER A 906 -54.78 -9.63 53.44
CA SER A 906 -56.05 -9.17 53.96
C SER A 906 -56.34 -9.87 55.27
N ALA A 907 -55.88 -9.22 56.34
CA ALA A 907 -56.31 -9.62 57.68
C ALA A 907 -57.82 -9.57 57.78
N PHE A 908 -58.34 -10.70 58.04
CA PHE A 908 -59.69 -10.97 58.55
C PHE A 908 -60.41 -9.74 59.12
N GLN A 909 -61.46 -9.28 58.45
CA GLN A 909 -62.57 -8.68 59.12
C GLN A 909 -63.64 -9.77 59.29
N LYS A 910 -63.83 -10.19 60.58
CA LYS A 910 -65.00 -10.93 61.08
C LYS A 910 -66.19 -9.99 60.95
N PRO A 911 -67.44 -10.49 60.58
CA PRO A 911 -68.68 -9.73 60.69
C PRO A 911 -69.14 -9.77 62.16
N GLU A 912 -69.57 -8.59 62.59
CA GLU A 912 -70.70 -8.52 63.60
C GLU A 912 -71.96 -8.05 62.92
#